data_2c2fb4e5832766acebab4220c9dbd21c
#
_entry.id   2c2fb4e5832766acebab4220c9dbd21c
#
_cell.length_a   1.000
_cell.length_b   1.000
_cell.length_c   1.000
_cell.angle_alpha   90.00
_cell.angle_beta   90.00
_cell.angle_gamma   90.00
#
_symmetry.space_group_name_H-M   'P 1'
#
loop_
_entity.id
_entity.type
_entity.pdbx_description
1 polymer ?
#
loop_
_entity_poly.entity_id
_entity_poly.type
_entity_poly.pdbx_seq_one_letter_code
_entity_poly.pdbx_strand_id
1 'polypeptide(L)'
;MATYKFDSATGTYVLTDDLLLVGTDLSDYAPGSTATFTATKVAPGGSVQFTVWHSIGPGPDGIWGTIDDQLGAPLSGGDPWIVTDGGAGDLDGAINGTITTSWYVNADAASQSFLLTADEPALGLKATTSFTDSTLIDLTFQNTRTVTSGSVTAIFSTDQVSVGAGTGLLDPFSQIGGNSTQVQGYNTDADQFLLDNAGKGGTNFIHSLNLSDLPIEFVGGTGYYRFELDINQLNSADKILLSLNALQIWQAGAPDLNNYAPGATPAAGTGAFPAADNATLVYNLDDGGDKFIGLNGSLQSGSGNTTDMTFLVPISAFDPADGQYVYLYSAFGYEPGTFNYNYVDGNGTTHTGTSAWTNNDGFEEWNRQIGQVIDGHKFNDLNGDHVWQTATEPALNGWTVYLDFNNNNVLDPGEPSVVTGSIDLNNDGDTTDANEIGYYRFFVTPGTYTVREVPQAGWIQTAPNNAEGEFSVTLTEGQDAHNLDFGNLQTGSINGIKLLDANADGVKQAGENTPIAGITINLYKDLNGDGVLQADERDGVLDSDTQDAPFKTTTTAADGTWSFSNLIPGKYIVEEVLSNGYVTKDNVDVAITLASGETHGVDAGTTFMNYKPASVNGIKLLDADADGVHDAGENTPISGITINLYKDLNGDGVLQADERDGVLDSDTQDAPFKTTTTAADGTWSFSNLDPGKYIVEEVLSGGYVTKDNVDVAITLASGETHGV
;
A
#
# COMPACT_ATOMS: atom_id res chain seq x y z
N MET A 1 34.54 36.63 -14.27
CA MET A 1 35.32 37.39 -15.29
C MET A 1 36.77 36.95 -15.25
N ALA A 2 37.35 36.59 -16.35
CA ALA A 2 38.76 36.29 -16.48
C ALA A 2 39.35 37.08 -17.66
N THR A 3 40.58 37.59 -17.52
CA THR A 3 41.28 38.31 -18.59
C THR A 3 42.51 37.49 -19.02
N TYR A 4 42.69 37.38 -20.30
CA TYR A 4 43.75 36.60 -20.91
C TYR A 4 44.55 37.50 -21.86
N LYS A 5 45.88 37.30 -21.93
CA LYS A 5 46.80 38.00 -22.84
C LYS A 5 47.41 37.00 -23.81
N PHE A 6 47.48 37.37 -25.07
CA PHE A 6 48.12 36.53 -26.08
C PHE A 6 49.64 36.52 -25.87
N ASP A 7 50.21 35.35 -25.65
CA ASP A 7 51.66 35.13 -25.58
C ASP A 7 52.15 34.69 -26.97
N SER A 8 52.80 35.60 -27.63
CA SER A 8 53.35 35.36 -28.95
C SER A 8 54.46 34.31 -29.01
N ALA A 9 55.06 33.97 -27.89
CA ALA A 9 56.11 32.94 -27.81
C ALA A 9 55.53 31.52 -27.82
N THR A 10 54.35 31.34 -27.20
CA THR A 10 53.64 30.06 -27.12
C THR A 10 52.49 29.96 -28.14
N GLY A 11 51.99 31.09 -28.67
CA GLY A 11 50.85 31.15 -29.55
C GLY A 11 49.50 30.91 -28.83
N THR A 12 49.45 31.05 -27.51
CA THR A 12 48.28 30.79 -26.67
C THR A 12 47.91 31.99 -25.82
N TYR A 13 46.63 32.03 -25.34
CA TYR A 13 46.21 33.01 -24.34
C TYR A 13 46.56 32.51 -22.92
N VAL A 14 47.17 33.35 -22.09
CA VAL A 14 47.51 33.08 -20.68
C VAL A 14 46.75 34.06 -19.78
N LEU A 15 46.29 33.60 -18.62
CA LEU A 15 45.62 34.42 -17.61
C LEU A 15 46.52 35.58 -17.18
N THR A 16 45.99 36.79 -17.11
CA THR A 16 46.72 37.99 -16.79
C THR A 16 45.94 38.91 -15.85
N ASP A 17 46.66 39.74 -15.08
CA ASP A 17 46.09 40.85 -14.30
C ASP A 17 45.97 42.16 -15.13
N ASP A 18 46.36 42.14 -16.40
CA ASP A 18 46.12 43.25 -17.35
C ASP A 18 44.63 43.43 -17.65
N LEU A 19 44.15 44.63 -17.87
CA LEU A 19 42.87 45.15 -17.36
C LEU A 19 41.74 45.28 -18.36
N LEU A 20 41.51 44.32 -19.29
CA LEU A 20 40.21 44.21 -19.97
C LEU A 20 39.24 43.43 -19.10
N LEU A 21 38.04 43.96 -18.86
CA LEU A 21 36.99 43.24 -18.17
C LEU A 21 35.73 43.25 -19.03
N VAL A 22 35.00 42.12 -19.08
CA VAL A 22 33.69 42.05 -19.75
C VAL A 22 32.65 41.47 -18.81
N GLY A 23 31.48 42.03 -18.79
CA GLY A 23 30.34 41.57 -18.02
C GLY A 23 29.04 41.72 -18.78
N THR A 24 28.04 41.02 -18.30
CA THR A 24 26.63 41.16 -18.69
C THR A 24 25.89 41.90 -17.59
N ASP A 25 24.86 42.65 -17.95
CA ASP A 25 24.00 43.33 -16.97
C ASP A 25 23.22 42.34 -16.10
N LEU A 26 22.97 41.16 -16.64
CA LEU A 26 22.30 40.04 -15.93
C LEU A 26 23.09 38.76 -16.11
N SER A 27 22.86 37.77 -15.22
CA SER A 27 23.46 36.43 -15.33
C SER A 27 22.59 35.45 -16.12
N ASP A 28 21.31 35.80 -16.34
CA ASP A 28 20.33 35.00 -17.02
C ASP A 28 19.37 35.90 -17.82
N TYR A 29 18.87 35.43 -18.97
CA TYR A 29 18.03 36.21 -19.88
C TYR A 29 16.89 35.37 -20.45
N ALA A 30 15.71 35.94 -20.57
CA ALA A 30 14.61 35.29 -21.28
C ALA A 30 14.77 35.31 -22.80
N PRO A 31 14.34 34.26 -23.52
CA PRO A 31 14.19 34.34 -24.98
C PRO A 31 13.34 35.53 -25.41
N GLY A 32 13.84 36.33 -26.37
CA GLY A 32 13.18 37.57 -26.83
C GLY A 32 13.61 38.82 -26.07
N SER A 33 14.42 38.71 -25.04
CA SER A 33 15.01 39.87 -24.33
C SER A 33 16.27 40.38 -25.02
N THR A 34 16.85 41.43 -24.47
CA THR A 34 18.10 42.04 -24.98
C THR A 34 19.12 42.07 -23.83
N ALA A 35 20.19 41.35 -23.99
CA ALA A 35 21.33 41.35 -23.06
C ALA A 35 22.19 42.61 -23.30
N THR A 36 22.64 43.26 -22.22
CA THR A 36 23.56 44.38 -22.28
C THR A 36 24.94 43.91 -21.84
N PHE A 37 25.93 44.10 -22.70
CA PHE A 37 27.32 43.73 -22.45
C PHE A 37 28.17 44.99 -22.23
N THR A 38 28.98 44.96 -21.20
CA THR A 38 29.89 46.04 -20.84
C THR A 38 31.33 45.59 -20.83
N ALA A 39 32.16 46.14 -21.69
CA ALA A 39 33.59 46.00 -21.62
C ALA A 39 34.23 47.24 -20.99
N THR A 40 34.98 47.08 -19.94
CA THR A 40 35.64 48.21 -19.25
C THR A 40 37.16 48.09 -19.34
N LYS A 41 37.82 49.23 -19.15
CA LYS A 41 39.28 49.37 -19.25
C LYS A 41 39.80 49.12 -20.67
N VAL A 42 39.00 49.37 -21.63
CA VAL A 42 39.36 49.49 -23.05
C VAL A 42 40.27 50.67 -23.25
N ALA A 43 41.20 50.61 -24.21
CA ALA A 43 41.94 51.81 -24.59
C ALA A 43 40.99 52.88 -25.06
N PRO A 44 41.08 54.15 -24.56
CA PRO A 44 40.17 55.22 -25.01
C PRO A 44 40.17 55.37 -26.53
N GLY A 45 38.98 55.25 -27.17
CA GLY A 45 38.85 55.20 -28.63
C GLY A 45 39.26 53.85 -29.23
N GLY A 46 39.58 52.83 -28.42
CA GLY A 46 39.90 51.48 -28.84
C GLY A 46 38.63 50.69 -29.32
N SER A 47 38.88 49.54 -29.94
CA SER A 47 37.78 48.72 -30.46
C SER A 47 37.84 47.31 -29.85
N VAL A 48 36.69 46.80 -29.43
CA VAL A 48 36.51 45.47 -28.90
C VAL A 48 35.63 44.63 -29.82
N GLN A 49 36.04 43.43 -30.09
CA GLN A 49 35.25 42.43 -30.78
C GLN A 49 34.51 41.59 -29.76
N PHE A 50 33.20 41.62 -29.75
CA PHE A 50 32.37 40.75 -28.92
C PHE A 50 31.95 39.51 -29.73
N THR A 51 31.84 38.39 -29.05
CA THR A 51 31.31 37.14 -29.63
C THR A 51 30.59 36.40 -28.53
N VAL A 52 29.38 35.87 -28.85
CA VAL A 52 28.60 34.98 -27.96
C VAL A 52 28.70 33.57 -28.50
N TRP A 53 29.24 32.69 -27.68
CA TRP A 53 29.40 31.27 -27.99
C TRP A 53 28.42 30.45 -27.16
N HIS A 54 27.83 29.42 -27.75
CA HIS A 54 27.12 28.40 -27.00
C HIS A 54 28.18 27.58 -26.23
N SER A 55 28.06 27.51 -24.89
CA SER A 55 28.95 26.73 -24.03
C SER A 55 28.26 25.43 -23.66
N ILE A 56 28.84 24.28 -24.02
CA ILE A 56 28.27 22.96 -23.79
C ILE A 56 28.92 22.19 -22.65
N GLY A 57 29.87 22.79 -21.97
CA GLY A 57 30.52 22.24 -20.80
C GLY A 57 31.64 23.13 -20.28
N PRO A 58 31.92 23.11 -18.97
CA PRO A 58 33.14 23.75 -18.45
C PRO A 58 34.34 23.01 -19.05
N GLY A 59 35.38 23.75 -19.34
CA GLY A 59 36.60 23.19 -19.89
C GLY A 59 37.34 22.28 -18.91
N PRO A 60 38.62 21.97 -19.18
CA PRO A 60 39.43 21.13 -18.30
C PRO A 60 39.63 21.68 -16.87
N ASP A 61 39.43 22.99 -16.65
CA ASP A 61 39.51 23.58 -15.33
C ASP A 61 38.26 23.40 -14.46
N GLY A 62 37.14 22.89 -15.05
CA GLY A 62 35.86 22.69 -14.38
C GLY A 62 35.11 23.97 -14.02
N ILE A 63 35.53 25.13 -14.55
CA ILE A 63 34.96 26.46 -14.23
C ILE A 63 34.27 27.01 -15.48
N TRP A 64 32.99 27.30 -15.39
CA TRP A 64 32.25 27.98 -16.44
C TRP A 64 32.69 29.44 -16.61
N GLY A 65 32.65 29.92 -17.87
CA GLY A 65 32.99 31.31 -18.18
C GLY A 65 34.44 31.54 -18.40
N THR A 66 35.23 30.50 -18.61
CA THR A 66 36.68 30.59 -18.91
C THR A 66 36.94 30.29 -20.39
N ILE A 67 38.16 30.63 -20.85
CA ILE A 67 38.52 30.53 -22.28
C ILE A 67 38.61 29.10 -22.79
N ASP A 68 38.66 28.12 -21.91
CA ASP A 68 38.76 26.69 -22.21
C ASP A 68 37.44 25.96 -22.13
N ASP A 69 36.30 26.68 -21.92
CA ASP A 69 34.97 26.12 -22.01
C ASP A 69 34.75 25.40 -23.36
N GLN A 70 34.02 24.30 -23.30
CA GLN A 70 33.64 23.54 -24.50
C GLN A 70 32.58 24.31 -25.28
N LEU A 71 32.91 24.68 -26.53
CA LEU A 71 32.02 25.49 -27.35
C LEU A 71 31.23 24.61 -28.34
N GLY A 72 29.92 24.85 -28.42
CA GLY A 72 29.01 24.30 -29.43
C GLY A 72 28.99 25.14 -30.73
N ALA A 73 28.00 24.86 -31.58
CA ALA A 73 27.79 25.68 -32.78
C ALA A 73 27.39 27.11 -32.39
N PRO A 74 27.80 28.16 -33.16
CA PRO A 74 27.29 29.52 -32.96
C PRO A 74 25.76 29.55 -33.13
N LEU A 75 25.10 30.28 -32.25
CA LEU A 75 23.64 30.53 -32.37
C LEU A 75 23.32 31.69 -33.31
N SER A 76 22.06 31.80 -33.67
CA SER A 76 21.59 32.93 -34.51
C SER A 76 21.92 34.25 -33.81
N GLY A 77 22.65 35.13 -34.49
CA GLY A 77 23.05 36.45 -33.98
C GLY A 77 24.28 36.47 -33.08
N GLY A 78 24.92 35.31 -32.80
CA GLY A 78 26.15 35.22 -32.03
C GLY A 78 27.45 35.51 -32.83
N ASP A 79 27.31 35.85 -34.10
CA ASP A 79 28.47 36.19 -34.95
C ASP A 79 29.27 37.37 -34.38
N PRO A 80 30.59 37.33 -34.51
CA PRO A 80 31.43 38.42 -33.98
C PRO A 80 31.08 39.81 -34.53
N TRP A 81 30.93 40.80 -33.62
CA TRP A 81 30.74 42.17 -33.99
C TRP A 81 31.75 43.08 -33.27
N ILE A 82 32.08 44.19 -33.89
CA ILE A 82 33.11 45.11 -33.36
C ILE A 82 32.42 46.43 -32.97
N VAL A 83 32.74 46.87 -31.74
CA VAL A 83 32.28 48.14 -31.20
C VAL A 83 33.51 48.98 -30.82
N THR A 84 33.51 50.26 -31.15
CA THR A 84 34.57 51.20 -30.82
C THR A 84 34.11 52.16 -29.71
N ASP A 85 34.92 52.36 -28.69
CA ASP A 85 34.67 53.28 -27.59
C ASP A 85 34.37 54.70 -28.12
N GLY A 86 33.14 55.20 -27.85
CA GLY A 86 32.58 56.41 -28.38
C GLY A 86 32.11 56.33 -29.84
N GLY A 87 32.09 55.12 -30.44
CA GLY A 87 31.67 54.86 -31.81
C GLY A 87 30.22 54.36 -31.96
N ALA A 88 29.84 54.03 -33.18
CA ALA A 88 28.55 53.43 -33.45
C ALA A 88 28.45 52.01 -32.81
N GLY A 89 27.36 51.74 -32.05
CA GLY A 89 27.18 50.50 -31.31
C GLY A 89 27.62 50.58 -29.86
N ASP A 90 28.35 51.61 -29.46
CA ASP A 90 28.58 51.93 -28.05
C ASP A 90 27.39 52.78 -27.56
N LEU A 91 26.63 52.18 -26.61
CA LEU A 91 25.35 52.76 -26.18
C LEU A 91 25.49 54.02 -25.35
N ASP A 92 26.63 54.25 -24.71
CA ASP A 92 26.88 55.51 -23.98
C ASP A 92 27.49 56.64 -24.86
N GLY A 93 28.03 56.26 -26.03
CA GLY A 93 28.55 57.15 -27.04
C GLY A 93 29.73 57.99 -26.61
N ALA A 94 30.39 57.70 -25.46
CA ALA A 94 31.45 58.48 -24.87
C ALA A 94 32.80 57.77 -24.99
N ILE A 95 33.87 58.48 -25.36
CA ILE A 95 35.26 57.98 -25.34
C ILE A 95 35.77 58.02 -23.90
N ASN A 96 35.52 56.96 -23.16
CA ASN A 96 35.76 56.87 -21.71
C ASN A 96 36.49 55.60 -21.25
N GLY A 97 36.84 54.73 -22.21
CA GLY A 97 37.43 53.41 -21.91
C GLY A 97 36.45 52.34 -21.44
N THR A 98 35.15 52.60 -21.71
CA THR A 98 34.06 51.66 -21.46
C THR A 98 33.22 51.55 -22.76
N ILE A 99 32.96 50.33 -23.19
CA ILE A 99 32.04 50.03 -24.29
C ILE A 99 30.84 49.32 -23.71
N THR A 100 29.63 49.88 -23.94
CA THR A 100 28.35 49.20 -23.64
C THR A 100 27.66 48.86 -24.93
N THR A 101 27.32 47.60 -25.14
CA THR A 101 26.64 47.13 -26.37
C THR A 101 25.51 46.18 -26.02
N SER A 102 24.72 45.78 -26.99
CA SER A 102 23.59 44.88 -26.76
C SER A 102 23.57 43.68 -27.72
N TRP A 103 22.99 42.60 -27.25
CA TRP A 103 22.77 41.39 -28.03
C TRP A 103 21.32 40.94 -27.82
N TYR A 104 20.62 40.62 -28.91
CA TYR A 104 19.24 40.11 -28.84
C TYR A 104 19.26 38.57 -28.63
N VAL A 105 18.59 38.12 -27.59
CA VAL A 105 18.48 36.72 -27.21
C VAL A 105 17.41 36.08 -28.09
N ASN A 106 17.82 35.24 -29.03
CA ASN A 106 16.90 34.57 -29.93
C ASN A 106 16.20 33.37 -29.26
N ALA A 107 15.12 32.89 -29.82
CA ALA A 107 14.35 31.78 -29.28
C ALA A 107 15.13 30.43 -29.23
N ASP A 108 16.16 30.29 -30.07
CA ASP A 108 17.03 29.12 -30.08
C ASP A 108 18.11 29.16 -28.96
N ALA A 109 18.15 30.23 -28.17
CA ALA A 109 18.98 30.39 -27.00
C ALA A 109 18.44 29.66 -25.74
N ALA A 110 17.13 29.36 -25.74
CA ALA A 110 16.42 28.83 -24.58
C ALA A 110 17.14 27.62 -23.94
N SER A 111 17.31 27.65 -22.61
CA SER A 111 18.00 26.63 -21.82
C SER A 111 19.47 26.41 -22.20
N GLN A 112 20.13 27.41 -22.73
CA GLN A 112 21.54 27.31 -23.12
C GLN A 112 22.44 28.08 -22.16
N SER A 113 23.68 27.64 -22.08
CA SER A 113 24.74 28.40 -21.42
C SER A 113 25.63 29.07 -22.46
N PHE A 114 26.02 30.30 -22.20
CA PHE A 114 26.79 31.13 -23.13
C PHE A 114 28.12 31.53 -22.52
N LEU A 115 29.12 31.60 -23.40
CA LEU A 115 30.39 32.29 -23.15
C LEU A 115 30.40 33.55 -23.98
N LEU A 116 30.37 34.71 -23.33
CA LEU A 116 30.69 35.99 -23.92
C LEU A 116 32.21 36.19 -23.92
N THR A 117 32.75 36.50 -25.09
CA THR A 117 34.13 36.89 -25.23
C THR A 117 34.24 38.34 -25.73
N ALA A 118 35.15 39.10 -25.13
CA ALA A 118 35.51 40.44 -25.56
C ALA A 118 37.01 40.45 -25.91
N ASP A 119 37.34 40.67 -27.17
CA ASP A 119 38.69 40.71 -27.69
C ASP A 119 39.12 42.14 -28.00
N GLU A 120 40.22 42.63 -27.45
CA GLU A 120 40.87 43.88 -27.84
C GLU A 120 42.18 43.57 -28.58
N PRO A 121 42.12 43.36 -29.88
CA PRO A 121 43.25 42.86 -30.66
C PRO A 121 44.47 43.76 -30.63
N ALA A 122 44.25 45.08 -30.49
CA ALA A 122 45.33 46.08 -30.45
C ALA A 122 46.25 45.88 -29.26
N LEU A 123 45.73 45.36 -28.14
CA LEU A 123 46.47 45.07 -26.92
C LEU A 123 46.74 43.59 -26.72
N GLY A 124 46.17 42.70 -27.54
CA GLY A 124 46.23 41.24 -27.41
C GLY A 124 45.51 40.72 -26.17
N LEU A 125 44.48 41.44 -25.69
CA LEU A 125 43.69 41.10 -24.53
C LEU A 125 42.40 40.42 -24.90
N LYS A 126 41.99 39.41 -24.13
CA LYS A 126 40.70 38.77 -24.22
C LYS A 126 40.09 38.65 -22.82
N ALA A 127 38.89 39.08 -22.64
CA ALA A 127 38.09 38.89 -21.42
C ALA A 127 36.92 37.95 -21.71
N THR A 128 36.51 37.18 -20.70
CA THR A 128 35.41 36.25 -20.80
C THR A 128 34.48 36.33 -19.60
N THR A 129 33.20 36.05 -19.85
CA THR A 129 32.18 35.82 -18.81
C THR A 129 31.13 34.84 -19.33
N SER A 130 30.44 34.14 -18.46
CA SER A 130 29.29 33.26 -18.82
C SER A 130 27.96 33.89 -18.42
N PHE A 131 26.93 33.48 -19.10
CA PHE A 131 25.54 33.75 -18.75
C PHE A 131 24.65 32.62 -19.28
N THR A 132 23.42 32.57 -18.81
CA THR A 132 22.42 31.55 -19.21
C THR A 132 21.21 32.19 -19.84
N ASP A 133 20.34 31.36 -20.41
CA ASP A 133 19.03 31.76 -20.92
C ASP A 133 17.99 30.75 -20.40
N SER A 134 17.04 31.24 -19.60
CA SER A 134 15.95 30.49 -19.02
C SER A 134 14.93 30.01 -20.04
N THR A 135 14.27 28.89 -19.80
CA THR A 135 13.20 28.38 -20.66
C THR A 135 11.84 28.91 -20.21
N LEU A 136 11.18 29.68 -21.07
CA LEU A 136 9.80 30.11 -20.84
C LEU A 136 8.81 28.96 -21.04
N ILE A 137 8.05 28.65 -20.00
CA ILE A 137 6.83 27.85 -20.03
C ILE A 137 5.66 28.84 -20.14
N ASP A 138 5.17 29.07 -21.34
CA ASP A 138 4.23 30.15 -21.61
C ASP A 138 2.80 29.75 -21.21
N LEU A 139 2.29 30.37 -20.16
CA LEU A 139 0.91 30.39 -19.68
C LEU A 139 0.32 31.84 -19.70
N THR A 140 0.89 32.75 -20.49
CA THR A 140 0.34 34.11 -20.64
C THR A 140 -0.98 34.16 -21.42
N PHE A 141 -1.42 32.99 -21.93
CA PHE A 141 -2.71 32.78 -22.59
C PHE A 141 -3.30 31.44 -22.15
N GLN A 142 -4.59 31.18 -22.39
CA GLN A 142 -5.22 29.92 -22.03
C GLN A 142 -4.47 28.71 -22.63
N ASN A 143 -3.91 27.89 -21.79
CA ASN A 143 -3.06 26.78 -22.21
C ASN A 143 -2.85 25.76 -21.10
N THR A 144 -2.40 24.56 -21.48
CA THR A 144 -1.92 23.51 -20.60
C THR A 144 -0.52 23.09 -21.00
N ARG A 145 0.37 22.95 -20.05
CA ARG A 145 1.77 22.54 -20.25
C ARG A 145 2.12 21.39 -19.30
N THR A 146 3.03 20.55 -19.72
CA THR A 146 3.63 19.51 -18.86
C THR A 146 5.10 19.80 -18.69
N VAL A 147 5.60 19.64 -17.48
CA VAL A 147 7.02 19.81 -17.13
C VAL A 147 7.47 18.61 -16.32
N THR A 148 8.56 18.00 -16.74
CA THR A 148 9.12 16.82 -16.08
C THR A 148 10.31 17.21 -15.21
N SER A 149 10.31 16.71 -13.96
CA SER A 149 11.41 16.76 -13.00
C SER A 149 11.77 15.32 -12.60
N GLY A 150 12.94 14.84 -12.96
CA GLY A 150 13.31 13.43 -12.79
C GLY A 150 12.34 12.48 -13.46
N SER A 151 11.62 11.69 -12.68
CA SER A 151 10.55 10.79 -13.16
C SER A 151 9.14 11.39 -13.04
N VAL A 152 8.99 12.58 -12.45
CA VAL A 152 7.69 13.21 -12.16
C VAL A 152 7.34 14.16 -13.28
N THR A 153 6.20 13.95 -13.95
CA THR A 153 5.65 14.87 -14.94
C THR A 153 4.44 15.58 -14.35
N ALA A 154 4.60 16.86 -14.06
CA ALA A 154 3.55 17.74 -13.56
C ALA A 154 2.79 18.40 -14.72
N ILE A 155 1.54 18.80 -14.44
CA ILE A 155 0.67 19.51 -15.38
C ILE A 155 0.42 20.91 -14.83
N PHE A 156 0.58 21.91 -15.69
CA PHE A 156 0.26 23.31 -15.43
C PHE A 156 -0.85 23.73 -16.37
N SER A 157 -1.92 24.33 -15.88
CA SER A 157 -3.06 24.77 -16.69
C SER A 157 -3.57 26.12 -16.22
N THR A 158 -4.01 26.94 -17.19
CA THR A 158 -4.79 28.13 -16.92
C THR A 158 -6.30 27.85 -16.97
N ASP A 159 -6.70 26.59 -17.05
CA ASP A 159 -8.10 26.17 -16.96
C ASP A 159 -8.64 26.48 -15.57
N GLN A 160 -9.67 27.30 -15.52
CA GLN A 160 -10.23 27.78 -14.26
C GLN A 160 -11.14 26.77 -13.59
N VAL A 161 -11.01 26.69 -12.27
CA VAL A 161 -12.16 26.35 -11.43
C VAL A 161 -12.88 27.64 -11.09
N SER A 162 -14.06 27.87 -11.63
CA SER A 162 -14.91 28.97 -11.18
C SER A 162 -15.51 28.58 -9.83
N VAL A 163 -14.80 28.92 -8.76
CA VAL A 163 -15.31 28.85 -7.39
C VAL A 163 -15.99 30.19 -7.13
N GLY A 164 -17.29 30.17 -6.90
CA GLY A 164 -18.04 31.39 -6.60
C GLY A 164 -17.47 32.08 -5.34
N ALA A 165 -17.41 33.42 -5.35
CA ALA A 165 -16.94 34.21 -4.22
C ALA A 165 -17.64 33.86 -2.93
N GLY A 166 -16.86 33.57 -1.89
CA GLY A 166 -17.37 33.28 -0.55
C GLY A 166 -17.99 31.90 -0.37
N THR A 167 -17.75 30.96 -1.29
CA THR A 167 -18.22 29.58 -1.15
C THR A 167 -17.42 28.78 -0.12
N GLY A 168 -16.24 29.27 0.32
CA GLY A 168 -15.33 28.51 1.20
C GLY A 168 -14.70 27.29 0.49
N LEU A 169 -14.62 27.28 -0.83
CA LEU A 169 -14.09 26.16 -1.61
C LEU A 169 -12.58 26.23 -1.82
N LEU A 170 -11.94 27.36 -1.53
CA LEU A 170 -10.48 27.53 -1.53
C LEU A 170 -9.98 27.77 -0.10
N ASP A 171 -8.92 27.11 0.26
CA ASP A 171 -8.21 27.24 1.52
C ASP A 171 -6.76 27.66 1.24
N PRO A 172 -6.42 28.94 1.48
CA PRO A 172 -5.06 29.44 1.25
C PRO A 172 -4.10 28.87 2.30
N PHE A 173 -3.01 28.29 1.84
CA PHE A 173 -2.00 27.67 2.69
C PHE A 173 -0.61 28.32 2.58
N SER A 174 -0.37 29.16 1.55
CA SER A 174 0.87 29.92 1.41
C SER A 174 0.59 31.27 0.76
N GLN A 175 0.81 32.35 1.51
CA GLN A 175 0.69 33.70 1.01
C GLN A 175 2.07 34.35 0.97
N ILE A 176 2.52 34.74 -0.22
CA ILE A 176 3.86 35.26 -0.48
C ILE A 176 3.71 36.65 -1.09
N GLY A 177 4.49 37.61 -0.60
CA GLY A 177 4.46 38.93 -1.21
C GLY A 177 4.83 40.07 -0.27
N GLY A 178 4.81 41.28 -0.82
CA GLY A 178 5.21 42.50 -0.18
C GLY A 178 5.41 43.59 -1.18
N ASN A 179 6.05 44.70 -0.80
CA ASN A 179 6.36 45.83 -1.69
C ASN A 179 7.64 45.59 -2.54
N SER A 180 8.01 44.31 -2.79
CA SER A 180 9.17 43.94 -3.59
C SER A 180 8.75 43.46 -4.98
N THR A 181 9.57 43.75 -5.98
CA THR A 181 9.38 43.23 -7.35
C THR A 181 9.73 41.75 -7.48
N GLN A 182 10.41 41.20 -6.50
CA GLN A 182 10.81 39.81 -6.39
C GLN A 182 10.40 39.29 -5.00
N VAL A 183 9.72 38.18 -4.95
CA VAL A 183 9.21 37.58 -3.71
C VAL A 183 9.38 36.06 -3.73
N GLN A 184 9.54 35.45 -2.56
CA GLN A 184 9.69 34.01 -2.39
C GLN A 184 9.17 33.54 -1.04
N GLY A 185 8.71 32.31 -0.96
CA GLY A 185 8.21 31.74 0.30
C GLY A 185 7.79 30.29 0.17
N TYR A 186 7.36 29.73 1.30
CA TYR A 186 6.80 28.37 1.40
C TYR A 186 5.82 28.28 2.55
N ASN A 187 5.00 27.24 2.55
CA ASN A 187 4.04 26.96 3.62
C ASN A 187 4.70 26.23 4.80
N THR A 188 4.29 26.57 6.03
CA THR A 188 4.81 25.94 7.27
C THR A 188 3.93 26.34 8.48
N ASP A 189 3.88 25.49 9.52
CA ASP A 189 3.27 25.82 10.82
C ASP A 189 4.25 26.52 11.77
N ALA A 190 5.49 26.76 11.37
CA ALA A 190 6.47 27.41 12.23
C ALA A 190 6.12 28.88 12.52
N ASP A 191 6.37 29.31 13.74
CA ASP A 191 6.10 30.69 14.20
C ASP A 191 7.00 31.77 13.56
N GLN A 192 8.06 31.38 12.87
CA GLN A 192 9.03 32.30 12.26
C GLN A 192 9.14 32.04 10.75
N PHE A 193 8.78 33.03 9.97
CA PHE A 193 8.94 33.02 8.51
C PHE A 193 10.30 33.63 8.14
N LEU A 194 11.13 32.87 7.42
CA LEU A 194 12.51 33.28 7.06
C LEU A 194 12.58 34.00 5.70
N LEU A 195 11.51 33.99 4.92
CA LEU A 195 11.43 34.55 3.57
C LEU A 195 10.34 35.64 3.49
N ASP A 196 9.95 36.02 2.27
CA ASP A 196 8.93 37.06 2.02
C ASP A 196 7.50 36.61 2.31
N ASN A 197 7.31 35.59 3.15
CA ASN A 197 6.00 35.21 3.63
C ASN A 197 5.42 36.39 4.40
N ALA A 198 4.37 36.97 3.88
CA ALA A 198 3.83 38.22 4.40
C ALA A 198 3.02 37.99 5.66
N GLY A 199 3.62 38.24 6.79
CA GLY A 199 2.95 38.22 8.11
C GLY A 199 1.83 39.26 8.31
N LYS A 200 1.07 39.61 7.28
CA LYS A 200 -0.07 40.54 7.41
C LYS A 200 -1.42 39.87 7.49
N GLY A 201 -1.54 38.55 7.26
CA GLY A 201 -2.81 37.82 7.27
C GLY A 201 -3.09 37.02 8.54
N GLY A 202 -2.11 36.84 9.40
CA GLY A 202 -2.22 35.89 10.53
C GLY A 202 -2.03 34.43 10.05
N THR A 203 -1.97 33.52 10.99
CA THR A 203 -1.76 32.07 10.79
C THR A 203 -2.79 31.36 9.89
N ASN A 204 -3.86 32.03 9.48
CA ASN A 204 -4.94 31.46 8.66
C ASN A 204 -4.57 31.35 7.16
N PHE A 205 -3.50 31.97 6.69
CA PHE A 205 -3.10 31.99 5.28
C PHE A 205 -1.73 31.34 5.02
N ILE A 206 -1.08 30.85 6.07
CA ILE A 206 0.20 30.16 5.98
C ILE A 206 0.15 29.02 6.99
N HIS A 207 0.13 27.79 6.50
CA HIS A 207 0.11 26.59 7.34
C HIS A 207 0.65 25.39 6.57
N SER A 208 0.99 24.33 7.27
CA SER A 208 1.39 23.07 6.65
C SER A 208 0.21 22.45 5.87
N LEU A 209 0.54 21.61 4.88
CA LEU A 209 -0.41 20.79 4.16
C LEU A 209 -0.19 19.32 4.52
N ASN A 210 -1.26 18.63 4.85
CA ASN A 210 -1.22 17.17 4.95
C ASN A 210 -1.63 16.55 3.59
N LEU A 211 -0.94 15.51 3.15
CA LEU A 211 -1.28 14.78 1.92
C LEU A 211 -2.74 14.31 1.91
N SER A 212 -3.26 13.90 3.08
CA SER A 212 -4.64 13.45 3.20
C SER A 212 -5.68 14.54 2.99
N ASP A 213 -5.28 15.82 3.03
CA ASP A 213 -6.16 16.97 2.87
C ASP A 213 -6.14 17.57 1.46
N LEU A 214 -5.23 17.08 0.62
CA LEU A 214 -5.13 17.52 -0.77
C LEU A 214 -6.19 16.84 -1.64
N PRO A 215 -6.96 17.62 -2.44
CA PRO A 215 -7.93 17.03 -3.33
C PRO A 215 -7.24 16.28 -4.46
N ILE A 216 -7.84 15.16 -4.83
CA ILE A 216 -7.37 14.31 -5.91
C ILE A 216 -8.15 14.63 -7.16
N GLU A 217 -7.45 14.96 -8.23
CA GLU A 217 -8.00 15.10 -9.57
C GLU A 217 -7.54 13.95 -10.45
N PHE A 218 -8.44 13.46 -11.30
CA PHE A 218 -8.17 12.35 -12.18
C PHE A 218 -8.05 12.80 -13.64
N VAL A 219 -6.86 12.70 -14.22
CA VAL A 219 -6.57 13.11 -15.59
C VAL A 219 -5.98 11.92 -16.38
N GLY A 220 -6.72 11.48 -17.41
CA GLY A 220 -6.23 10.47 -18.36
C GLY A 220 -5.84 9.11 -17.76
N GLY A 221 -6.46 8.70 -16.65
CA GLY A 221 -6.15 7.44 -15.97
C GLY A 221 -5.13 7.54 -14.84
N THR A 222 -4.73 8.75 -14.46
CA THR A 222 -3.74 9.01 -13.39
C THR A 222 -4.33 9.97 -12.36
N GLY A 223 -4.15 9.68 -11.08
CA GLY A 223 -4.50 10.58 -9.98
C GLY A 223 -3.42 11.62 -9.72
N TYR A 224 -3.83 12.84 -9.47
CA TYR A 224 -2.96 13.97 -9.18
C TYR A 224 -3.42 14.70 -7.93
N TYR A 225 -2.49 15.17 -7.10
CA TYR A 225 -2.76 16.21 -6.13
C TYR A 225 -2.81 17.56 -6.82
N ARG A 226 -3.81 18.38 -6.43
CA ARG A 226 -4.13 19.65 -7.06
C ARG A 226 -3.78 20.81 -6.16
N PHE A 227 -3.03 21.78 -6.72
CA PHE A 227 -2.67 23.05 -6.12
C PHE A 227 -3.15 24.17 -7.02
N GLU A 228 -3.59 25.27 -6.41
CA GLU A 228 -4.14 26.44 -7.11
C GLU A 228 -3.34 27.68 -6.79
N LEU A 229 -2.97 28.44 -7.79
CA LEU A 229 -2.31 29.72 -7.63
C LEU A 229 -3.24 30.86 -8.05
N ASP A 230 -3.41 31.83 -7.15
CA ASP A 230 -4.04 33.13 -7.43
C ASP A 230 -2.95 34.20 -7.41
N ILE A 231 -2.77 34.92 -8.52
CA ILE A 231 -1.80 36.01 -8.65
C ILE A 231 -2.50 37.36 -8.60
N ASN A 232 -1.97 38.27 -7.79
CA ASN A 232 -2.54 39.57 -7.59
C ASN A 232 -1.74 40.64 -8.35
N GLN A 233 -1.88 40.67 -9.67
CA GLN A 233 -1.19 41.61 -10.55
C GLN A 233 -2.05 42.83 -10.89
N LEU A 234 -1.42 43.99 -11.07
CA LEU A 234 -2.12 45.21 -11.55
C LEU A 234 -2.55 45.05 -13.01
N ASN A 235 -3.82 45.31 -13.29
CA ASN A 235 -4.36 45.24 -14.64
C ASN A 235 -3.99 46.48 -15.45
N SER A 236 -2.68 46.75 -15.59
CA SER A 236 -2.13 47.78 -16.48
C SER A 236 -1.21 47.14 -17.50
N ALA A 237 -1.21 47.64 -18.74
CA ALA A 237 -0.52 47.00 -19.87
C ALA A 237 0.96 46.71 -19.66
N ASP A 238 1.61 47.43 -18.76
CA ASP A 238 3.03 47.29 -18.42
C ASP A 238 3.30 46.40 -17.16
N LYS A 239 2.24 45.87 -16.51
CA LYS A 239 2.31 45.20 -15.22
C LYS A 239 1.42 43.98 -15.08
N ILE A 240 0.98 43.40 -16.18
CA ILE A 240 0.06 42.24 -16.16
C ILE A 240 0.78 40.89 -16.10
N LEU A 241 2.07 40.87 -16.40
CA LEU A 241 2.82 39.62 -16.44
C LEU A 241 3.62 39.40 -15.14
N LEU A 242 3.71 38.14 -14.75
CA LEU A 242 4.48 37.68 -13.63
C LEU A 242 5.25 36.40 -14.01
N SER A 243 6.52 36.31 -13.62
CA SER A 243 7.26 35.06 -13.71
C SER A 243 7.17 34.27 -12.41
N LEU A 244 6.88 32.98 -12.51
CA LEU A 244 7.13 31.98 -11.45
C LEU A 244 8.46 31.29 -11.80
N ASN A 245 9.52 31.74 -11.16
CA ASN A 245 10.89 31.36 -11.50
C ASN A 245 11.35 30.07 -10.82
N ALA A 246 10.87 29.78 -9.60
CA ALA A 246 11.16 28.51 -8.96
C ALA A 246 9.88 27.95 -8.34
N LEU A 247 9.70 26.64 -8.48
CA LEU A 247 8.63 25.90 -7.85
C LEU A 247 9.17 24.53 -7.42
N GLN A 248 9.11 24.28 -6.12
CA GLN A 248 9.51 23.00 -5.57
C GLN A 248 8.44 22.42 -4.67
N ILE A 249 8.25 21.11 -4.75
CA ILE A 249 7.45 20.34 -3.78
C ILE A 249 8.40 19.46 -2.97
N TRP A 250 8.27 19.56 -1.67
CA TRP A 250 8.97 18.72 -0.70
C TRP A 250 8.00 17.96 0.17
N GLN A 251 8.39 16.77 0.63
CA GLN A 251 7.62 15.93 1.54
C GLN A 251 8.43 15.69 2.82
N ALA A 252 7.78 15.75 3.99
CA ALA A 252 8.46 15.57 5.28
C ALA A 252 7.53 15.02 6.36
N GLY A 253 8.12 14.52 7.46
CA GLY A 253 7.39 13.98 8.60
C GLY A 253 6.95 15.02 9.65
N ALA A 254 7.37 16.29 9.54
CA ALA A 254 7.05 17.35 10.50
C ALA A 254 6.32 18.52 9.83
N PRO A 255 5.37 19.21 10.53
CA PRO A 255 4.56 20.30 9.96
C PRO A 255 5.25 21.68 10.05
N ASP A 256 6.32 21.81 10.82
CA ASP A 256 6.89 23.07 11.27
C ASP A 256 8.32 23.34 10.79
N LEU A 257 8.72 22.78 9.64
CA LEU A 257 10.04 23.07 9.06
C LEU A 257 10.15 24.57 8.72
N ASN A 258 11.25 25.22 9.20
CA ASN A 258 11.41 26.66 9.11
C ASN A 258 12.80 27.11 8.65
N ASN A 259 13.59 26.21 8.11
CA ASN A 259 15.01 26.43 7.79
C ASN A 259 15.35 26.14 6.32
N TYR A 260 14.38 26.25 5.43
CA TYR A 260 14.63 26.20 3.98
C TYR A 260 15.67 27.25 3.61
N ALA A 261 16.74 26.81 2.98
CA ALA A 261 17.81 27.67 2.48
C ALA A 261 17.59 27.90 0.97
N PRO A 262 17.09 29.07 0.54
CA PRO A 262 17.04 29.38 -0.88
C PRO A 262 18.48 29.41 -1.41
N GLY A 263 18.71 28.87 -2.59
CA GLY A 263 20.04 28.89 -3.22
C GLY A 263 20.58 30.31 -3.40
N ALA A 264 21.81 30.42 -3.90
CA ALA A 264 22.43 31.74 -4.16
C ALA A 264 21.64 32.59 -5.15
N THR A 265 20.87 31.95 -6.01
CA THR A 265 19.91 32.55 -6.94
C THR A 265 18.57 31.86 -6.71
N PRO A 266 17.60 32.46 -6.00
CA PRO A 266 16.30 31.85 -5.74
C PRO A 266 15.55 31.40 -7.02
N ALA A 267 15.77 32.12 -8.11
CA ALA A 267 15.22 31.82 -9.41
C ALA A 267 15.68 30.48 -10.01
N ALA A 268 16.82 29.98 -9.62
CA ALA A 268 17.39 28.76 -10.20
C ALA A 268 16.98 27.46 -9.48
N GLY A 269 15.98 27.51 -8.57
CA GLY A 269 15.45 26.34 -7.90
C GLY A 269 16.48 25.47 -7.15
N THR A 270 17.60 26.07 -6.74
CA THR A 270 18.73 25.35 -6.08
C THR A 270 18.61 25.31 -4.56
N GLY A 271 17.53 25.86 -3.99
CA GLY A 271 17.27 25.84 -2.55
C GLY A 271 16.91 24.44 -2.05
N ALA A 272 17.14 24.22 -0.76
CA ALA A 272 16.82 22.95 -0.11
C ALA A 272 16.60 23.11 1.40
N PHE A 273 15.86 22.17 1.99
CA PHE A 273 15.88 21.94 3.42
C PHE A 273 17.20 21.26 3.83
N PRO A 274 17.72 21.54 5.02
CA PRO A 274 18.88 20.83 5.55
C PRO A 274 18.63 19.32 5.64
N ALA A 275 19.66 18.52 5.42
CA ALA A 275 19.56 17.05 5.49
C ALA A 275 19.06 16.52 6.87
N ALA A 276 19.18 17.32 7.93
CA ALA A 276 18.69 16.96 9.27
C ALA A 276 17.17 16.93 9.37
N ASP A 277 16.45 17.59 8.46
CA ASP A 277 14.99 17.66 8.45
C ASP A 277 14.33 16.46 7.77
N ASN A 278 15.13 15.59 7.13
CA ASN A 278 14.66 14.43 6.37
C ASN A 278 13.53 14.79 5.37
N ALA A 279 13.61 15.98 4.78
CA ALA A 279 12.67 16.38 3.73
C ALA A 279 13.14 15.82 2.38
N THR A 280 12.22 15.19 1.65
CA THR A 280 12.45 14.62 0.32
C THR A 280 11.93 15.56 -0.75
N LEU A 281 12.74 15.89 -1.75
CA LEU A 281 12.34 16.68 -2.92
C LEU A 281 11.50 15.80 -3.85
N VAL A 282 10.22 16.16 -4.03
CA VAL A 282 9.27 15.47 -4.90
C VAL A 282 9.30 16.02 -6.32
N TYR A 283 9.35 17.34 -6.44
CA TYR A 283 9.31 18.03 -7.75
C TYR A 283 10.15 19.30 -7.70
N ASN A 284 10.85 19.60 -8.79
CA ASN A 284 11.58 20.86 -8.98
C ASN A 284 11.39 21.36 -10.43
N LEU A 285 10.83 22.54 -10.59
CA LEU A 285 10.63 23.17 -11.91
C LEU A 285 11.92 23.23 -12.73
N ASP A 286 13.04 23.55 -12.06
CA ASP A 286 14.35 23.77 -12.67
C ASP A 286 15.20 22.51 -12.87
N ASP A 287 14.61 21.34 -12.61
CA ASP A 287 15.33 20.10 -12.89
C ASP A 287 15.59 19.96 -14.40
N GLY A 288 16.89 19.76 -14.73
CA GLY A 288 17.34 19.67 -16.12
C GLY A 288 17.54 21.01 -16.84
N GLY A 289 17.54 22.15 -16.13
CA GLY A 289 17.83 23.49 -16.64
C GLY A 289 16.92 24.57 -16.05
N ASP A 290 17.37 25.80 -16.12
CA ASP A 290 16.67 26.98 -15.63
C ASP A 290 15.37 27.19 -16.43
N LYS A 291 14.22 27.25 -15.74
CA LYS A 291 12.88 27.39 -16.32
C LYS A 291 12.05 28.37 -15.52
N PHE A 292 11.15 29.07 -16.19
CA PHE A 292 10.13 29.83 -15.51
C PHE A 292 8.78 29.69 -16.18
N ILE A 293 7.71 29.85 -15.42
CA ILE A 293 6.34 29.90 -15.93
C ILE A 293 5.93 31.37 -16.09
N GLY A 294 5.61 31.75 -17.31
CA GLY A 294 5.08 33.09 -17.59
C GLY A 294 3.58 33.13 -17.35
N LEU A 295 3.13 33.95 -16.41
CA LEU A 295 1.75 34.12 -16.00
C LEU A 295 1.20 35.47 -16.40
N ASN A 296 -0.13 35.59 -16.59
CA ASN A 296 -0.82 36.82 -16.98
C ASN A 296 -2.05 37.03 -16.09
N GLY A 297 -1.95 37.94 -15.13
CA GLY A 297 -3.02 38.27 -14.18
C GLY A 297 -4.25 38.95 -14.78
N SER A 298 -4.28 39.21 -16.09
CA SER A 298 -5.46 39.74 -16.76
C SER A 298 -6.22 38.71 -17.61
N LEU A 299 -5.76 37.48 -17.67
CA LEU A 299 -6.52 36.38 -18.29
C LEU A 299 -7.84 36.13 -17.56
N GLN A 300 -7.85 36.40 -16.27
CA GLN A 300 -8.96 36.16 -15.38
C GLN A 300 -9.57 37.52 -14.96
N SER A 301 -10.83 37.73 -15.24
CA SER A 301 -11.52 38.96 -14.85
C SER A 301 -12.15 38.78 -13.47
N GLY A 302 -11.52 39.29 -12.42
CA GLY A 302 -12.17 39.49 -11.12
C GLY A 302 -11.31 39.02 -9.95
N SER A 303 -11.01 39.95 -9.06
CA SER A 303 -10.34 39.70 -7.81
C SER A 303 -11.10 38.70 -6.91
N GLY A 304 -10.46 37.63 -6.53
CA GLY A 304 -10.84 36.84 -5.35
C GLY A 304 -11.78 35.65 -5.55
N ASN A 305 -12.02 35.15 -6.78
CA ASN A 305 -12.97 34.07 -7.01
C ASN A 305 -12.54 33.03 -8.06
N THR A 306 -11.40 33.22 -8.67
CA THR A 306 -10.88 32.33 -9.71
C THR A 306 -9.38 32.28 -9.56
N THR A 307 -8.81 31.07 -9.63
CA THR A 307 -7.37 30.88 -9.63
C THR A 307 -6.81 31.18 -11.04
N ASP A 308 -5.56 31.60 -11.12
CA ASP A 308 -4.90 31.93 -12.38
C ASP A 308 -4.15 30.75 -12.99
N MET A 309 -3.73 29.80 -12.13
CA MET A 309 -3.04 28.58 -12.54
C MET A 309 -3.38 27.42 -11.65
N THR A 310 -3.66 26.28 -12.26
CA THR A 310 -3.71 24.95 -11.61
C THR A 310 -2.38 24.26 -11.82
N PHE A 311 -1.87 23.66 -10.74
CA PHE A 311 -0.67 22.83 -10.73
C PHE A 311 -1.00 21.44 -10.21
N LEU A 312 -0.79 20.41 -11.05
CA LEU A 312 -1.10 19.01 -10.76
C LEU A 312 0.20 18.20 -10.65
N VAL A 313 0.38 17.51 -9.52
CA VAL A 313 1.52 16.61 -9.29
C VAL A 313 1.00 15.18 -9.13
N PRO A 314 1.54 14.17 -9.86
CA PRO A 314 1.06 12.79 -9.76
C PRO A 314 1.16 12.27 -8.32
N ILE A 315 0.12 11.58 -7.84
CA ILE A 315 0.12 10.97 -6.49
C ILE A 315 1.29 10.00 -6.33
N SER A 316 1.63 9.26 -7.39
CA SER A 316 2.76 8.31 -7.41
C SER A 316 4.15 8.94 -7.19
N ALA A 317 4.24 10.29 -7.18
CA ALA A 317 5.48 11.00 -6.86
C ALA A 317 5.75 11.09 -5.35
N PHE A 318 4.74 10.82 -4.51
CA PHE A 318 4.82 10.91 -3.06
C PHE A 318 4.95 9.52 -2.45
N ASP A 319 5.90 9.35 -1.51
CA ASP A 319 6.08 8.11 -0.77
C ASP A 319 5.58 8.30 0.67
N PRO A 320 4.58 7.53 1.14
CA PRO A 320 4.12 7.62 2.53
C PRO A 320 5.23 7.44 3.58
N ALA A 321 6.34 6.78 3.23
CA ALA A 321 7.49 6.62 4.11
C ALA A 321 8.27 7.93 4.35
N ASP A 322 8.17 8.91 3.45
CA ASP A 322 8.85 10.21 3.55
C ASP A 322 8.09 11.21 4.44
N GLY A 323 6.91 10.84 4.93
CA GLY A 323 6.08 11.65 5.81
C GLY A 323 4.78 12.11 5.19
N GLN A 324 3.96 12.80 5.96
CA GLN A 324 2.61 13.18 5.54
C GLN A 324 2.45 14.67 5.19
N TYR A 325 3.48 15.50 5.43
CA TYR A 325 3.40 16.94 5.21
C TYR A 325 4.06 17.35 3.91
N VAL A 326 3.41 18.29 3.21
CA VAL A 326 3.84 18.84 1.92
C VAL A 326 4.26 20.29 2.08
N TYR A 327 5.43 20.62 1.56
CA TYR A 327 5.96 21.98 1.49
C TYR A 327 6.05 22.39 0.03
N LEU A 328 5.42 23.51 -0.30
CA LEU A 328 5.49 24.13 -1.61
C LEU A 328 6.31 25.42 -1.49
N TYR A 329 7.51 25.41 -2.03
CA TYR A 329 8.33 26.61 -2.17
C TYR A 329 8.11 27.22 -3.56
N SER A 330 7.98 28.54 -3.63
CA SER A 330 7.92 29.28 -4.89
C SER A 330 8.62 30.63 -4.84
N ALA A 331 9.14 31.07 -5.98
CA ALA A 331 9.79 32.36 -6.16
C ALA A 331 9.27 33.05 -7.42
N PHE A 332 8.89 34.31 -7.29
CA PHE A 332 8.23 35.10 -8.34
C PHE A 332 9.00 36.38 -8.64
N GLY A 333 8.88 36.86 -9.91
CA GLY A 333 9.37 38.16 -10.32
C GLY A 333 10.87 38.26 -10.55
N TYR A 334 11.57 37.11 -10.58
CA TYR A 334 13.03 37.09 -10.78
C TYR A 334 13.45 37.15 -12.26
N GLU A 335 12.52 36.97 -13.20
CA GLU A 335 12.83 37.04 -14.62
C GLU A 335 13.08 38.47 -15.04
N PRO A 336 14.23 38.80 -15.63
CA PRO A 336 14.55 40.15 -16.03
C PRO A 336 13.94 40.51 -17.37
N GLY A 337 13.86 41.81 -17.61
CA GLY A 337 13.42 42.35 -18.89
C GLY A 337 11.92 42.52 -19.05
N THR A 338 11.48 42.64 -20.30
CA THR A 338 10.09 42.83 -20.67
C THR A 338 9.71 41.88 -21.80
N PHE A 339 8.47 41.44 -21.79
CA PHE A 339 7.94 40.50 -22.76
C PHE A 339 6.78 41.15 -23.55
N ASN A 340 6.75 40.89 -24.86
CA ASN A 340 5.66 41.31 -25.71
C ASN A 340 4.55 40.25 -25.70
N TYR A 341 3.42 40.60 -25.10
CA TYR A 341 2.29 39.66 -25.02
C TYR A 341 1.26 39.94 -26.14
N ASN A 342 0.60 38.86 -26.56
CA ASN A 342 -0.53 38.89 -27.48
C ASN A 342 -1.48 37.76 -27.11
N TYR A 343 -2.62 38.08 -26.47
CA TYR A 343 -3.61 37.08 -26.07
C TYR A 343 -5.03 37.54 -26.40
N VAL A 344 -5.96 36.61 -26.45
CA VAL A 344 -7.38 36.86 -26.62
C VAL A 344 -8.06 36.55 -25.30
N ASP A 345 -8.81 37.51 -24.76
CA ASP A 345 -9.56 37.35 -23.53
C ASP A 345 -10.81 36.46 -23.73
N GLY A 346 -11.46 36.07 -22.62
CA GLY A 346 -12.69 35.24 -22.63
C GLY A 346 -13.88 35.88 -23.38
N ASN A 347 -13.80 37.17 -23.73
CA ASN A 347 -14.79 37.91 -24.52
C ASN A 347 -14.43 37.98 -25.99
N GLY A 348 -13.30 37.41 -26.42
CA GLY A 348 -12.81 37.45 -27.79
C GLY A 348 -12.06 38.71 -28.15
N THR A 349 -11.65 39.56 -27.19
CA THR A 349 -10.88 40.78 -27.44
C THR A 349 -9.39 40.44 -27.45
N THR A 350 -8.69 40.90 -28.49
CA THR A 350 -7.24 40.78 -28.61
C THR A 350 -6.54 41.87 -27.82
N HIS A 351 -5.65 41.51 -26.93
CA HIS A 351 -4.80 42.40 -26.13
C HIS A 351 -3.35 42.22 -26.55
N THR A 352 -2.67 43.33 -26.80
CA THR A 352 -1.24 43.36 -27.14
C THR A 352 -0.54 44.44 -26.32
N GLY A 353 0.67 44.19 -25.90
CA GLY A 353 1.46 45.14 -25.11
C GLY A 353 2.82 44.60 -24.76
N THR A 354 3.52 45.34 -23.90
CA THR A 354 4.80 44.95 -23.34
C THR A 354 4.70 45.08 -21.84
N SER A 355 5.06 44.02 -21.09
CA SER A 355 5.04 44.00 -19.61
C SER A 355 6.35 43.43 -19.07
N ALA A 356 6.76 43.93 -17.91
CA ALA A 356 7.82 43.28 -17.13
C ALA A 356 7.27 42.01 -16.44
N TRP A 357 8.16 41.11 -16.06
CA TRP A 357 7.84 39.87 -15.38
C TRP A 357 7.82 39.98 -13.84
N THR A 358 7.70 41.18 -13.31
CA THR A 358 7.88 41.48 -11.90
C THR A 358 6.58 41.46 -11.09
N ASN A 359 6.65 41.03 -9.84
CA ASN A 359 5.61 41.32 -8.87
C ASN A 359 5.43 42.83 -8.70
N ASN A 360 4.20 43.32 -8.70
CA ASN A 360 3.95 44.74 -8.77
C ASN A 360 2.97 45.29 -7.74
N ASP A 361 2.58 44.58 -6.72
CA ASP A 361 1.86 45.13 -5.56
C ASP A 361 0.75 44.19 -5.04
N GLY A 362 1.09 43.06 -4.48
CA GLY A 362 0.10 42.17 -3.90
C GLY A 362 0.73 40.95 -3.23
N PHE A 363 -0.12 40.01 -3.00
CA PHE A 363 0.27 38.68 -2.48
C PHE A 363 -0.07 37.65 -3.53
N GLU A 364 0.85 36.77 -3.80
CA GLU A 364 0.62 35.56 -4.55
C GLU A 364 0.16 34.49 -3.57
N GLU A 365 -1.00 33.88 -3.80
CA GLU A 365 -1.61 32.93 -2.90
C GLU A 365 -1.65 31.54 -3.51
N TRP A 366 -1.02 30.58 -2.83
CA TRP A 366 -1.26 29.18 -3.11
C TRP A 366 -2.42 28.67 -2.26
N ASN A 367 -3.37 28.05 -2.93
CA ASN A 367 -4.59 27.53 -2.36
C ASN A 367 -4.70 26.03 -2.62
N ARG A 368 -5.37 25.32 -1.73
CA ARG A 368 -5.97 24.02 -2.04
C ARG A 368 -7.47 24.20 -2.27
N GLN A 369 -8.03 23.47 -3.18
CA GLN A 369 -9.48 23.35 -3.27
C GLN A 369 -9.97 22.49 -2.10
N ILE A 370 -11.06 22.87 -1.43
CA ILE A 370 -11.74 22.00 -0.48
C ILE A 370 -12.49 20.96 -1.30
N GLY A 371 -11.94 19.76 -1.38
CA GLY A 371 -12.52 18.67 -2.14
C GLY A 371 -13.81 18.13 -1.51
N GLN A 372 -14.60 17.39 -2.28
CA GLN A 372 -15.68 16.56 -1.75
C GLN A 372 -15.09 15.41 -0.98
N VAL A 373 -15.77 15.02 0.09
CA VAL A 373 -15.33 13.94 0.97
C VAL A 373 -15.94 12.60 0.53
N ILE A 374 -15.10 11.59 0.45
CA ILE A 374 -15.49 10.19 0.45
C ILE A 374 -14.93 9.57 1.72
N ASP A 375 -15.77 9.09 2.63
CA ASP A 375 -15.32 8.48 3.87
C ASP A 375 -16.15 7.27 4.31
N GLY A 376 -15.59 6.53 5.24
CA GLY A 376 -16.21 5.39 5.89
C GLY A 376 -15.27 4.74 6.90
N HIS A 377 -15.69 3.58 7.38
CA HIS A 377 -14.91 2.79 8.32
C HIS A 377 -14.71 1.37 7.82
N LYS A 378 -13.70 0.74 8.36
CA LYS A 378 -13.47 -0.70 8.27
C LYS A 378 -13.89 -1.35 9.56
N PHE A 379 -14.70 -2.41 9.50
CA PHE A 379 -15.18 -3.11 10.69
C PHE A 379 -15.08 -4.64 10.56
N ASN A 380 -15.03 -5.32 11.71
CA ASN A 380 -15.10 -6.77 11.80
C ASN A 380 -16.58 -7.17 11.92
N ASP A 381 -17.15 -7.64 10.85
CA ASP A 381 -18.52 -8.19 10.80
C ASP A 381 -18.53 -9.57 11.46
N LEU A 382 -18.76 -9.60 12.76
CA LEU A 382 -18.65 -10.82 13.56
C LEU A 382 -19.75 -11.84 13.27
N ASN A 383 -20.90 -11.38 12.81
CA ASN A 383 -22.08 -12.20 12.58
C ASN A 383 -22.37 -12.45 11.08
N GLY A 384 -21.68 -11.73 10.18
CA GLY A 384 -21.82 -11.88 8.74
C GLY A 384 -23.13 -11.32 8.18
N ASP A 385 -23.77 -10.34 8.84
CA ASP A 385 -25.05 -9.77 8.40
C ASP A 385 -24.90 -8.54 7.49
N HIS A 386 -23.65 -8.13 7.19
CA HIS A 386 -23.28 -7.04 6.30
C HIS A 386 -23.60 -5.63 6.84
N VAL A 387 -23.90 -5.50 8.11
CA VAL A 387 -24.26 -4.25 8.78
C VAL A 387 -23.34 -4.03 9.97
N TRP A 388 -22.78 -2.85 10.08
CA TRP A 388 -21.90 -2.54 11.21
C TRP A 388 -22.67 -2.25 12.50
N GLN A 389 -22.58 -3.11 13.50
CA GLN A 389 -23.10 -2.91 14.83
C GLN A 389 -22.00 -2.30 15.72
N THR A 390 -21.86 -0.99 15.71
CA THR A 390 -20.78 -0.25 16.39
C THR A 390 -20.62 -0.56 17.90
N ALA A 391 -21.64 -1.10 18.56
CA ALA A 391 -21.59 -1.49 19.97
C ALA A 391 -20.93 -2.86 20.21
N THR A 392 -20.91 -3.75 19.23
CA THR A 392 -20.49 -5.16 19.34
C THR A 392 -19.43 -5.56 18.34
N GLU A 393 -19.31 -4.85 17.25
CA GLU A 393 -18.37 -5.14 16.16
C GLU A 393 -17.28 -4.08 16.13
N PRO A 394 -16.04 -4.48 16.38
CA PRO A 394 -14.94 -3.53 16.43
C PRO A 394 -14.58 -2.99 15.06
N ALA A 395 -14.23 -1.72 14.99
CA ALA A 395 -13.54 -1.13 13.86
C ALA A 395 -12.12 -1.69 13.72
N LEU A 396 -11.58 -1.72 12.49
CA LEU A 396 -10.30 -2.35 12.16
C LEU A 396 -9.33 -1.36 11.52
N ASN A 397 -8.17 -1.18 12.14
CA ASN A 397 -7.04 -0.43 11.59
C ASN A 397 -6.17 -1.31 10.66
N GLY A 398 -5.36 -0.66 9.83
CA GLY A 398 -4.35 -1.33 9.02
C GLY A 398 -4.88 -1.96 7.73
N TRP A 399 -6.05 -1.56 7.25
CA TRP A 399 -6.62 -1.96 5.96
C TRP A 399 -6.38 -0.89 4.92
N THR A 400 -5.94 -1.30 3.75
CA THR A 400 -5.80 -0.38 2.63
C THR A 400 -7.14 -0.26 1.89
N VAL A 401 -7.67 0.96 1.81
CA VAL A 401 -8.80 1.34 0.96
C VAL A 401 -8.27 2.21 -0.16
N TYR A 402 -8.79 2.08 -1.38
CA TYR A 402 -8.29 2.79 -2.54
C TYR A 402 -9.39 3.20 -3.51
N LEU A 403 -9.08 4.15 -4.39
CA LEU A 403 -9.94 4.55 -5.49
C LEU A 403 -9.49 3.78 -6.75
N ASP A 404 -10.29 2.82 -7.18
CA ASP A 404 -10.05 2.01 -8.38
C ASP A 404 -10.48 2.80 -9.63
N PHE A 405 -9.53 3.44 -10.28
CA PHE A 405 -9.82 4.34 -11.39
C PHE A 405 -10.04 3.63 -12.73
N ASN A 406 -9.49 2.45 -12.89
CA ASN A 406 -9.61 1.66 -14.13
C ASN A 406 -10.58 0.49 -14.01
N ASN A 407 -11.17 0.29 -12.82
CA ASN A 407 -12.10 -0.78 -12.47
C ASN A 407 -11.56 -2.18 -12.78
N ASN A 408 -10.29 -2.41 -12.45
CA ASN A 408 -9.65 -3.72 -12.64
C ASN A 408 -9.57 -4.59 -11.37
N ASN A 409 -10.06 -4.09 -10.23
CA ASN A 409 -10.06 -4.72 -8.90
C ASN A 409 -8.65 -4.96 -8.31
N VAL A 410 -7.68 -4.18 -8.74
CA VAL A 410 -6.29 -4.26 -8.26
C VAL A 410 -5.81 -2.85 -7.95
N LEU A 411 -5.19 -2.65 -6.79
CA LEU A 411 -4.53 -1.38 -6.50
C LEU A 411 -3.29 -1.23 -7.39
N ASP A 412 -3.37 -0.30 -8.33
CA ASP A 412 -2.29 0.01 -9.26
C ASP A 412 -1.40 1.16 -8.77
N PRO A 413 -0.13 1.24 -9.21
CA PRO A 413 0.70 2.41 -8.97
C PRO A 413 0.04 3.69 -9.51
N GLY A 414 -0.17 4.70 -8.64
CA GLY A 414 -0.82 5.96 -8.99
C GLY A 414 -2.30 6.02 -8.67
N GLU A 415 -2.89 4.97 -8.14
CA GLU A 415 -4.21 5.02 -7.54
C GLU A 415 -4.14 5.50 -6.09
N PRO A 416 -5.01 6.45 -5.70
CA PRO A 416 -5.05 6.93 -4.34
C PRO A 416 -5.43 5.84 -3.37
N SER A 417 -4.68 5.72 -2.28
CA SER A 417 -4.98 4.76 -1.23
C SER A 417 -4.73 5.36 0.16
N VAL A 418 -5.46 4.87 1.14
CA VAL A 418 -5.33 5.25 2.54
C VAL A 418 -5.41 4.00 3.41
N VAL A 419 -4.66 4.00 4.50
CA VAL A 419 -4.71 2.93 5.50
C VAL A 419 -5.68 3.33 6.61
N THR A 420 -6.64 2.46 6.94
CA THR A 420 -7.64 2.75 7.97
C THR A 420 -6.99 2.95 9.34
N GLY A 421 -7.47 3.96 10.08
CA GLY A 421 -6.93 4.35 11.38
C GLY A 421 -5.58 5.09 11.32
N SER A 422 -5.24 5.68 10.15
CA SER A 422 -4.05 6.51 9.99
C SER A 422 -4.31 8.02 10.03
N ILE A 423 -5.59 8.42 10.17
CA ILE A 423 -6.00 9.82 10.12
C ILE A 423 -6.31 10.30 11.53
N ASP A 424 -5.59 11.33 11.97
CA ASP A 424 -5.84 12.11 13.19
C ASP A 424 -6.85 13.21 12.83
N LEU A 425 -8.10 13.03 13.26
CA LEU A 425 -9.21 13.94 12.91
C LEU A 425 -9.24 15.22 13.77
N ASN A 426 -8.71 15.16 14.97
CA ASN A 426 -8.75 16.25 15.94
C ASN A 426 -7.40 16.95 16.12
N ASN A 427 -6.33 16.47 15.45
CA ASN A 427 -4.96 16.97 15.51
C ASN A 427 -4.37 16.98 16.93
N ASP A 428 -4.65 15.96 17.74
CA ASP A 428 -4.11 15.83 19.10
C ASP A 428 -2.79 15.02 19.15
N GLY A 429 -2.37 14.47 18.01
CA GLY A 429 -1.11 13.74 17.83
C GLY A 429 -1.24 12.23 18.00
N ASP A 430 -2.45 11.69 18.13
CA ASP A 430 -2.70 10.25 18.07
C ASP A 430 -3.84 9.90 17.07
N THR A 431 -4.08 8.62 16.82
CA THR A 431 -5.11 8.11 15.92
C THR A 431 -5.91 6.98 16.58
N THR A 432 -6.08 7.06 17.92
CA THR A 432 -6.70 6.00 18.72
C THR A 432 -8.10 6.36 19.24
N ASP A 433 -8.59 7.52 18.88
CA ASP A 433 -9.95 7.94 19.22
C ASP A 433 -11.00 7.05 18.53
N ALA A 434 -12.15 6.92 19.17
CA ALA A 434 -13.20 6.00 18.73
C ALA A 434 -13.74 6.29 17.31
N ASN A 435 -13.65 7.53 16.85
CA ASN A 435 -14.03 7.98 15.51
C ASN A 435 -12.89 7.90 14.49
N GLU A 436 -11.67 7.55 14.90
CA GLU A 436 -10.48 7.43 14.07
C GLU A 436 -10.11 5.97 13.83
N ILE A 437 -10.45 5.08 14.78
CA ILE A 437 -10.25 3.65 14.60
C ILE A 437 -11.06 3.15 13.41
N GLY A 438 -10.38 2.52 12.46
CA GLY A 438 -11.00 2.00 11.26
C GLY A 438 -11.40 3.05 10.22
N TYR A 439 -11.23 4.34 10.51
CA TYR A 439 -11.64 5.43 9.62
C TYR A 439 -10.71 5.57 8.42
N TYR A 440 -11.30 5.92 7.27
CA TYR A 440 -10.60 6.33 6.07
C TYR A 440 -11.30 7.50 5.39
N ARG A 441 -10.55 8.32 4.66
CA ARG A 441 -11.08 9.48 3.96
C ARG A 441 -10.28 9.80 2.70
N PHE A 442 -10.98 10.20 1.65
CA PHE A 442 -10.41 10.81 0.45
C PHE A 442 -11.03 12.19 0.24
N PHE A 443 -10.20 13.13 -0.17
CA PHE A 443 -10.68 14.39 -0.75
C PHE A 443 -10.58 14.28 -2.26
N VAL A 444 -11.68 14.56 -2.97
CA VAL A 444 -11.76 14.39 -4.43
C VAL A 444 -12.46 15.55 -5.07
N THR A 445 -12.19 15.79 -6.36
CA THR A 445 -12.97 16.72 -7.18
C THR A 445 -14.32 16.10 -7.56
N PRO A 446 -15.32 16.89 -8.05
CA PRO A 446 -16.56 16.31 -8.59
C PRO A 446 -16.26 15.25 -9.66
N GLY A 447 -16.91 14.08 -9.56
CA GLY A 447 -16.64 12.96 -10.45
C GLY A 447 -17.33 11.67 -10.02
N THR A 448 -17.06 10.59 -10.74
CA THR A 448 -17.52 9.23 -10.38
C THR A 448 -16.32 8.41 -9.91
N TYR A 449 -16.47 7.80 -8.76
CA TYR A 449 -15.41 7.06 -8.08
C TYR A 449 -15.85 5.67 -7.70
N THR A 450 -14.95 4.71 -7.86
CA THR A 450 -15.10 3.35 -7.35
C THR A 450 -14.15 3.18 -6.16
N VAL A 451 -14.74 2.89 -4.99
CA VAL A 451 -14.00 2.70 -3.73
C VAL A 451 -13.92 1.22 -3.42
N ARG A 452 -12.72 0.71 -3.17
CA ARG A 452 -12.45 -0.71 -2.86
C ARG A 452 -11.49 -0.86 -1.69
N GLU A 453 -11.51 -2.04 -1.07
CA GLU A 453 -10.49 -2.45 -0.12
C GLU A 453 -9.50 -3.45 -0.76
N VAL A 454 -8.28 -3.48 -0.26
CA VAL A 454 -7.30 -4.52 -0.60
C VAL A 454 -7.58 -5.77 0.26
N PRO A 455 -7.91 -6.93 -0.34
CA PRO A 455 -8.19 -8.14 0.42
C PRO A 455 -7.02 -8.60 1.29
N GLN A 456 -7.29 -9.03 2.52
CA GLN A 456 -6.29 -9.62 3.42
C GLN A 456 -6.51 -11.13 3.59
N ALA A 457 -5.41 -11.88 3.69
CA ALA A 457 -5.45 -13.33 3.90
C ALA A 457 -6.16 -13.68 5.22
N GLY A 458 -7.05 -14.67 5.17
CA GLY A 458 -7.83 -15.09 6.34
C GLY A 458 -9.09 -14.27 6.62
N TRP A 459 -9.40 -13.31 5.74
CA TRP A 459 -10.59 -12.50 5.83
C TRP A 459 -11.46 -12.63 4.58
N ILE A 460 -12.74 -12.47 4.74
CA ILE A 460 -13.75 -12.47 3.66
C ILE A 460 -14.54 -11.16 3.79
N GLN A 461 -14.59 -10.40 2.72
CA GLN A 461 -15.40 -9.18 2.66
C GLN A 461 -16.89 -9.54 2.74
N THR A 462 -17.63 -8.81 3.57
CA THR A 462 -19.08 -8.95 3.76
C THR A 462 -19.82 -7.71 3.33
N ALA A 463 -19.29 -6.52 3.61
CA ALA A 463 -19.88 -5.25 3.19
C ALA A 463 -18.89 -4.46 2.31
N PRO A 464 -19.39 -3.80 1.23
CA PRO A 464 -20.76 -3.83 0.76
C PRO A 464 -21.17 -5.21 0.21
N ASN A 465 -22.43 -5.58 0.43
CA ASN A 465 -22.96 -6.85 -0.03
C ASN A 465 -23.47 -6.75 -1.49
N ASN A 466 -22.52 -6.60 -2.41
CA ASN A 466 -22.78 -6.65 -3.86
C ASN A 466 -21.73 -7.56 -4.54
N ALA A 467 -21.98 -7.91 -5.79
CA ALA A 467 -21.15 -8.89 -6.50
C ALA A 467 -19.69 -8.44 -6.69
N GLU A 468 -19.46 -7.13 -6.73
CA GLU A 468 -18.14 -6.54 -7.02
C GLU A 468 -17.39 -6.14 -5.74
N GLY A 469 -18.05 -6.11 -4.57
CA GLY A 469 -17.45 -5.73 -3.29
C GLY A 469 -16.97 -4.28 -3.26
N GLU A 470 -17.65 -3.36 -3.94
CA GLU A 470 -17.24 -1.97 -4.11
C GLU A 470 -18.36 -0.98 -3.77
N PHE A 471 -17.96 0.27 -3.49
CA PHE A 471 -18.88 1.40 -3.55
C PHE A 471 -18.62 2.20 -4.82
N SER A 472 -19.66 2.44 -5.61
CA SER A 472 -19.62 3.34 -6.75
C SER A 472 -20.42 4.59 -6.42
N VAL A 473 -19.75 5.75 -6.38
CA VAL A 473 -20.35 7.03 -5.99
C VAL A 473 -20.12 8.08 -7.08
N THR A 474 -21.11 8.92 -7.33
CA THR A 474 -21.00 10.07 -8.22
C THR A 474 -21.24 11.33 -7.40
N LEU A 475 -20.24 12.20 -7.35
CA LEU A 475 -20.25 13.45 -6.59
C LEU A 475 -20.36 14.63 -7.53
N THR A 476 -21.20 15.56 -7.17
CA THR A 476 -21.26 16.89 -7.75
C THR A 476 -20.71 17.91 -6.75
N GLU A 477 -20.48 19.15 -7.20
CA GLU A 477 -19.93 20.20 -6.34
C GLU A 477 -20.73 20.36 -5.04
N GLY A 478 -20.03 20.32 -3.90
CA GLY A 478 -20.60 20.41 -2.56
C GLY A 478 -21.33 19.16 -2.05
N GLN A 479 -21.18 18.02 -2.72
CA GLN A 479 -21.73 16.73 -2.29
C GLN A 479 -20.64 15.82 -1.75
N ASP A 480 -20.85 15.28 -0.54
CA ASP A 480 -20.00 14.27 0.08
C ASP A 480 -20.66 12.89 0.04
N ALA A 481 -19.86 11.86 0.15
CA ALA A 481 -20.30 10.48 0.33
C ALA A 481 -19.73 9.93 1.64
N HIS A 482 -20.59 9.78 2.63
CA HIS A 482 -20.23 9.34 3.96
C HIS A 482 -20.70 7.91 4.25
N ASN A 483 -20.07 7.25 5.24
CA ASN A 483 -20.44 5.93 5.73
C ASN A 483 -20.36 4.83 4.66
N LEU A 484 -19.34 4.87 3.83
CA LEU A 484 -19.03 3.78 2.91
C LEU A 484 -18.24 2.69 3.66
N ASP A 485 -18.93 1.98 4.55
CA ASP A 485 -18.30 1.11 5.53
C ASP A 485 -18.00 -0.28 4.96
N PHE A 486 -16.73 -0.69 4.99
CA PHE A 486 -16.28 -2.02 4.58
C PHE A 486 -16.31 -2.99 5.76
N GLY A 487 -17.12 -4.05 5.63
CA GLY A 487 -17.20 -5.13 6.60
C GLY A 487 -16.43 -6.36 6.15
N ASN A 488 -15.68 -6.98 7.05
CA ASN A 488 -15.06 -8.28 6.81
C ASN A 488 -15.23 -9.18 8.02
N LEU A 489 -15.36 -10.47 7.77
CA LEU A 489 -15.26 -11.48 8.82
C LEU A 489 -13.94 -12.23 8.71
N GLN A 490 -13.41 -12.64 9.84
CA GLN A 490 -12.20 -13.46 9.88
C GLN A 490 -12.58 -14.94 9.81
N THR A 491 -11.93 -15.68 8.91
CA THR A 491 -12.16 -17.12 8.80
C THR A 491 -11.50 -17.87 9.96
N GLY A 492 -12.16 -18.94 10.40
CA GLY A 492 -11.68 -19.82 11.44
C GLY A 492 -11.25 -21.19 10.92
N SER A 493 -10.93 -22.09 11.87
CA SER A 493 -10.58 -23.48 11.60
C SER A 493 -11.10 -24.42 12.68
N ILE A 494 -11.35 -25.67 12.32
CA ILE A 494 -11.71 -26.75 13.24
C ILE A 494 -10.64 -27.84 13.10
N ASN A 495 -10.05 -28.24 14.24
CA ASN A 495 -9.02 -29.25 14.30
C ASN A 495 -9.41 -30.39 15.23
N GLY A 496 -8.99 -31.60 14.91
CA GLY A 496 -9.21 -32.74 15.76
C GLY A 496 -8.19 -33.84 15.55
N ILE A 497 -8.39 -34.96 16.27
CA ILE A 497 -7.50 -36.11 16.21
C ILE A 497 -8.31 -37.43 16.24
N LYS A 498 -7.81 -38.44 15.57
CA LYS A 498 -8.35 -39.79 15.54
C LYS A 498 -7.40 -40.75 16.21
N LEU A 499 -7.87 -41.43 17.25
CA LEU A 499 -7.07 -42.34 18.06
C LEU A 499 -7.71 -43.73 18.21
N LEU A 500 -6.88 -44.70 18.54
CA LEU A 500 -7.29 -46.06 18.87
C LEU A 500 -7.84 -46.10 20.29
N ASP A 501 -9.09 -46.55 20.41
CA ASP A 501 -9.74 -46.93 21.68
C ASP A 501 -9.29 -48.35 22.05
N ALA A 502 -8.38 -48.42 22.99
CA ALA A 502 -7.75 -49.71 23.33
C ALA A 502 -8.63 -50.62 24.20
N ASN A 503 -9.58 -50.05 24.94
CA ASN A 503 -10.46 -50.75 25.85
C ASN A 503 -11.94 -50.72 25.45
N ALA A 504 -12.26 -50.01 24.34
CA ALA A 504 -13.59 -49.88 23.77
C ALA A 504 -14.62 -49.23 24.73
N ASP A 505 -14.21 -48.20 25.49
CA ASP A 505 -15.12 -47.47 26.36
C ASP A 505 -15.60 -46.13 25.79
N GLY A 506 -15.05 -45.68 24.64
CA GLY A 506 -15.42 -44.45 23.95
C GLY A 506 -14.84 -43.19 24.57
N VAL A 507 -13.92 -43.30 25.52
CA VAL A 507 -13.32 -42.17 26.24
C VAL A 507 -11.80 -42.21 26.14
N LYS A 508 -11.16 -41.11 25.72
CA LYS A 508 -9.71 -41.04 25.69
C LYS A 508 -9.08 -41.09 27.07
N GLN A 509 -8.25 -42.07 27.34
CA GLN A 509 -7.45 -42.20 28.56
C GLN A 509 -5.97 -41.89 28.36
N ALA A 510 -5.27 -41.74 29.51
CA ALA A 510 -3.82 -41.63 29.52
C ALA A 510 -3.18 -42.94 28.99
N GLY A 511 -2.52 -42.86 27.84
CA GLY A 511 -1.92 -44.03 27.18
C GLY A 511 -2.55 -44.37 25.82
N GLU A 512 -3.75 -43.94 25.55
CA GLU A 512 -4.42 -44.10 24.25
C GLU A 512 -4.00 -42.98 23.28
N ASN A 513 -2.80 -43.10 22.77
CA ASN A 513 -2.19 -42.11 21.86
C ASN A 513 -1.85 -42.73 20.50
N THR A 514 -2.34 -43.95 20.20
CA THR A 514 -2.10 -44.58 18.91
C THR A 514 -2.97 -43.94 17.85
N PRO A 515 -2.40 -43.25 16.82
CA PRO A 515 -3.17 -42.58 15.82
C PRO A 515 -3.80 -43.55 14.81
N ILE A 516 -4.95 -43.19 14.26
CA ILE A 516 -5.58 -43.90 13.16
C ILE A 516 -5.63 -42.96 11.93
N ALA A 517 -4.92 -43.37 10.87
CA ALA A 517 -4.85 -42.64 9.61
C ALA A 517 -5.89 -43.11 8.58
N GLY A 518 -6.23 -42.25 7.63
CA GLY A 518 -7.05 -42.57 6.45
C GLY A 518 -8.55 -42.73 6.75
N ILE A 519 -9.04 -42.19 7.86
CA ILE A 519 -10.46 -42.11 8.18
C ILE A 519 -11.03 -40.81 7.59
N THR A 520 -12.13 -40.92 6.91
CA THR A 520 -12.84 -39.77 6.34
C THR A 520 -13.56 -39.00 7.44
N ILE A 521 -13.36 -37.68 7.46
CA ILE A 521 -14.08 -36.74 8.32
C ILE A 521 -14.83 -35.77 7.38
N ASN A 522 -16.10 -35.61 7.59
CA ASN A 522 -16.98 -34.69 6.88
C ASN A 522 -17.33 -33.50 7.75
N LEU A 523 -17.55 -32.37 7.13
CA LEU A 523 -18.04 -31.14 7.76
C LEU A 523 -19.35 -30.73 7.10
N TYR A 524 -20.35 -30.46 7.88
CA TYR A 524 -21.65 -29.94 7.45
C TYR A 524 -21.94 -28.61 8.12
N LYS A 525 -22.80 -27.78 7.53
CA LYS A 525 -23.37 -26.62 8.19
C LYS A 525 -24.61 -27.05 8.98
N ASP A 526 -24.66 -26.67 10.24
CA ASP A 526 -25.87 -26.81 11.08
C ASP A 526 -26.80 -25.63 10.76
N LEU A 527 -27.69 -25.82 9.77
CA LEU A 527 -28.50 -24.75 9.19
C LEU A 527 -29.66 -24.34 10.09
N ASN A 528 -30.22 -25.28 10.84
CA ASN A 528 -31.31 -25.03 11.79
C ASN A 528 -30.81 -24.69 13.20
N GLY A 529 -29.53 -24.95 13.50
CA GLY A 529 -28.86 -24.60 14.73
C GLY A 529 -29.14 -25.50 15.92
N ASP A 530 -29.68 -26.72 15.69
CA ASP A 530 -30.08 -27.67 16.76
C ASP A 530 -28.97 -28.66 17.17
N GLY A 531 -27.86 -28.67 16.43
CA GLY A 531 -26.68 -29.50 16.72
C GLY A 531 -26.85 -30.98 16.35
N VAL A 532 -27.83 -31.33 15.53
CA VAL A 532 -28.12 -32.70 15.10
C VAL A 532 -28.08 -32.75 13.58
N LEU A 533 -27.25 -33.65 13.03
CA LEU A 533 -27.12 -33.77 11.58
C LEU A 533 -28.38 -34.46 10.98
N GLN A 534 -29.22 -33.67 10.32
CA GLN A 534 -30.37 -34.16 9.57
C GLN A 534 -30.05 -34.45 8.12
N ALA A 535 -30.98 -35.13 7.41
CA ALA A 535 -30.81 -35.50 6.01
C ALA A 535 -30.65 -34.25 5.12
N ASP A 536 -31.50 -33.24 5.34
CA ASP A 536 -31.55 -31.99 4.61
C ASP A 536 -30.42 -30.98 4.94
N GLU A 537 -29.55 -31.33 5.86
CA GLU A 537 -28.33 -30.54 6.14
C GLU A 537 -27.08 -31.11 5.47
N ARG A 538 -27.16 -32.33 4.96
CA ARG A 538 -26.01 -33.03 4.41
C ARG A 538 -25.44 -32.39 3.14
N ASP A 539 -26.27 -31.71 2.33
CA ASP A 539 -25.88 -30.97 1.13
C ASP A 539 -25.72 -29.43 1.37
N GLY A 540 -26.05 -28.97 2.57
CA GLY A 540 -25.98 -27.57 2.95
C GLY A 540 -27.14 -26.69 2.52
N VAL A 541 -28.25 -27.31 2.08
CA VAL A 541 -29.50 -26.64 1.70
C VAL A 541 -30.65 -27.24 2.49
N LEU A 542 -31.42 -26.41 3.20
CA LEU A 542 -32.65 -26.86 3.88
C LEU A 542 -33.74 -27.07 2.83
N ASP A 543 -33.83 -28.26 2.27
CA ASP A 543 -34.89 -28.66 1.35
C ASP A 543 -35.34 -30.13 1.58
N SER A 544 -36.08 -30.68 0.68
CA SER A 544 -36.67 -32.05 0.83
C SER A 544 -36.02 -33.08 -0.09
N ASP A 545 -34.89 -32.78 -0.70
CA ASP A 545 -34.22 -33.73 -1.56
C ASP A 545 -33.23 -34.63 -0.80
N THR A 546 -32.71 -35.66 -1.45
CA THR A 546 -31.86 -36.69 -0.85
C THR A 546 -30.46 -36.74 -1.47
N GLN A 547 -30.01 -35.68 -2.10
CA GLN A 547 -28.65 -35.60 -2.70
C GLN A 547 -27.64 -34.98 -1.72
N ASP A 548 -27.26 -35.76 -0.74
CA ASP A 548 -26.45 -35.33 0.39
C ASP A 548 -24.95 -35.33 0.07
N ALA A 549 -24.31 -34.15 0.03
CA ALA A 549 -22.86 -34.01 -0.05
C ALA A 549 -22.33 -33.12 1.10
N PRO A 550 -21.25 -33.52 1.77
CA PRO A 550 -20.69 -32.70 2.83
C PRO A 550 -20.17 -31.37 2.30
N PHE A 551 -20.30 -30.31 3.12
CA PHE A 551 -19.75 -28.98 2.83
C PHE A 551 -18.24 -29.01 2.59
N LYS A 552 -17.50 -29.79 3.42
CA LYS A 552 -16.08 -30.11 3.23
C LYS A 552 -15.79 -31.52 3.69
N THR A 553 -14.76 -32.14 3.12
CA THR A 553 -14.27 -33.47 3.51
C THR A 553 -12.75 -33.43 3.68
N THR A 554 -12.25 -34.13 4.68
CA THR A 554 -10.83 -34.38 4.90
C THR A 554 -10.58 -35.84 5.28
N THR A 555 -9.33 -36.24 5.40
CA THR A 555 -8.95 -37.58 5.93
C THR A 555 -7.91 -37.41 7.01
N THR A 556 -7.93 -38.30 8.00
CA THR A 556 -6.95 -38.25 9.08
C THR A 556 -5.55 -38.54 8.54
N ALA A 557 -4.57 -37.75 8.97
CA ALA A 557 -3.16 -37.86 8.61
C ALA A 557 -2.48 -39.06 9.34
N ALA A 558 -1.21 -39.32 9.04
CA ALA A 558 -0.45 -40.42 9.66
C ALA A 558 -0.33 -40.32 11.19
N ASP A 559 -0.39 -39.13 11.75
CA ASP A 559 -0.41 -38.82 13.17
C ASP A 559 -1.82 -38.77 13.77
N GLY A 560 -2.84 -39.10 12.97
CA GLY A 560 -4.24 -39.12 13.36
C GLY A 560 -4.91 -37.72 13.30
N THR A 561 -4.18 -36.63 13.03
CA THR A 561 -4.74 -35.28 12.99
C THR A 561 -5.61 -35.09 11.76
N TRP A 562 -6.60 -34.20 11.89
CA TRP A 562 -7.44 -33.71 10.80
C TRP A 562 -7.78 -32.24 11.03
N SER A 563 -8.07 -31.52 9.94
CA SER A 563 -8.44 -30.11 10.03
C SER A 563 -9.30 -29.64 8.89
N PHE A 564 -10.11 -28.62 9.17
CA PHE A 564 -10.82 -27.79 8.21
C PHE A 564 -10.42 -26.34 8.43
N SER A 565 -9.99 -25.65 7.40
CA SER A 565 -9.57 -24.25 7.43
C SER A 565 -10.42 -23.39 6.52
N ASN A 566 -10.26 -22.05 6.66
CA ASN A 566 -11.01 -21.05 5.88
C ASN A 566 -12.53 -21.27 6.02
N LEU A 567 -12.99 -21.38 7.27
CA LEU A 567 -14.40 -21.49 7.62
C LEU A 567 -14.94 -20.12 8.02
N ILE A 568 -16.12 -19.79 7.52
CA ILE A 568 -16.85 -18.62 8.01
C ILE A 568 -17.35 -18.90 9.42
N PRO A 569 -17.51 -17.89 10.29
CA PRO A 569 -18.16 -18.07 11.60
C PRO A 569 -19.55 -18.70 11.45
N GLY A 570 -19.90 -19.59 12.36
CA GLY A 570 -21.18 -20.27 12.29
C GLY A 570 -21.23 -21.58 13.04
N LYS A 571 -22.34 -22.30 12.90
CA LYS A 571 -22.54 -23.61 13.47
C LYS A 571 -22.26 -24.71 12.46
N TYR A 572 -21.55 -25.72 12.90
CA TYR A 572 -21.08 -26.84 12.09
C TYR A 572 -21.33 -28.16 12.79
N ILE A 573 -21.46 -29.23 12.00
CA ILE A 573 -21.45 -30.60 12.49
C ILE A 573 -20.32 -31.34 11.80
N VAL A 574 -19.43 -31.91 12.61
CA VAL A 574 -18.33 -32.77 12.16
C VAL A 574 -18.76 -34.22 12.29
N GLU A 575 -18.75 -34.97 11.18
CA GLU A 575 -19.11 -36.40 11.13
C GLU A 575 -17.87 -37.25 10.86
N GLU A 576 -17.67 -38.30 11.66
CA GLU A 576 -16.73 -39.36 11.34
C GLU A 576 -17.39 -40.43 10.47
N VAL A 577 -16.78 -40.80 9.34
CA VAL A 577 -17.26 -41.89 8.48
C VAL A 577 -16.54 -43.17 8.87
N LEU A 578 -17.27 -44.07 9.58
CA LEU A 578 -16.73 -45.37 9.98
C LEU A 578 -16.35 -46.22 8.77
N SER A 579 -15.10 -46.67 8.71
CA SER A 579 -14.56 -47.44 7.59
C SER A 579 -13.50 -48.44 8.03
N ASN A 580 -13.03 -49.31 7.13
CA ASN A 580 -11.93 -50.23 7.35
C ASN A 580 -12.13 -51.22 8.54
N GLY A 581 -13.43 -51.49 8.87
CA GLY A 581 -13.75 -52.40 10.00
C GLY A 581 -13.60 -51.79 11.38
N TYR A 582 -13.43 -50.50 11.48
CA TYR A 582 -13.50 -49.76 12.74
C TYR A 582 -14.94 -49.58 13.21
N VAL A 583 -15.14 -49.60 14.49
CA VAL A 583 -16.39 -49.28 15.20
C VAL A 583 -16.07 -48.33 16.36
N THR A 584 -17.09 -47.63 16.85
CA THR A 584 -16.93 -46.71 17.98
C THR A 584 -17.97 -46.94 19.07
N LYS A 585 -17.66 -46.47 20.27
CA LYS A 585 -18.61 -46.25 21.38
C LYS A 585 -18.82 -44.76 21.63
N ASP A 586 -18.04 -43.93 20.95
CA ASP A 586 -18.10 -42.48 20.95
C ASP A 586 -19.18 -41.99 19.98
N ASN A 587 -19.50 -40.70 20.01
CA ASN A 587 -20.36 -40.08 19.02
C ASN A 587 -19.65 -39.99 17.66
N VAL A 588 -20.39 -40.26 16.58
CA VAL A 588 -19.88 -40.07 15.22
C VAL A 588 -20.09 -38.61 14.72
N ASP A 589 -21.01 -37.88 15.33
CA ASP A 589 -21.39 -36.52 14.98
C ASP A 589 -21.14 -35.58 16.15
N VAL A 590 -20.48 -34.44 15.88
CA VAL A 590 -20.14 -33.43 16.89
C VAL A 590 -20.52 -32.03 16.40
N ALA A 591 -21.37 -31.36 17.16
CA ALA A 591 -21.76 -29.97 16.88
C ALA A 591 -20.73 -28.99 17.43
N ILE A 592 -20.31 -28.03 16.59
CA ILE A 592 -19.31 -27.01 16.91
C ILE A 592 -19.86 -25.64 16.50
N THR A 593 -19.78 -24.67 17.41
CA THR A 593 -20.00 -23.25 17.09
C THR A 593 -18.65 -22.58 16.94
N LEU A 594 -18.35 -22.06 15.75
CA LEU A 594 -17.11 -21.41 15.41
C LEU A 594 -17.31 -19.89 15.39
N ALA A 595 -16.55 -19.18 16.21
CA ALA A 595 -16.53 -17.71 16.23
C ALA A 595 -15.61 -17.14 15.13
N SER A 596 -15.74 -15.83 14.84
CA SER A 596 -14.86 -15.14 13.89
C SER A 596 -13.39 -15.24 14.33
N GLY A 597 -12.53 -15.71 13.43
CA GLY A 597 -11.10 -15.91 13.68
C GLY A 597 -10.74 -17.04 14.64
N GLU A 598 -11.72 -17.82 15.10
CA GLU A 598 -11.48 -18.91 16.04
C GLU A 598 -10.71 -20.06 15.37
N THR A 599 -9.72 -20.56 16.08
CA THR A 599 -9.15 -21.89 15.85
C THR A 599 -9.71 -22.83 16.91
N HIS A 600 -10.77 -23.57 16.58
CA HIS A 600 -11.29 -24.61 17.45
C HIS A 600 -10.26 -25.74 17.55
N GLY A 601 -9.68 -25.90 18.73
CA GLY A 601 -8.58 -26.84 18.98
C GLY A 601 -9.08 -28.27 19.18
N VAL A 602 -8.13 -29.19 19.38
CA VAL A 602 -8.43 -30.56 19.73
C VAL A 602 -8.94 -30.62 21.18
N ASP A 603 -10.14 -31.09 21.35
CA ASP A 603 -10.80 -31.30 22.64
C ASP A 603 -11.49 -32.68 22.72
N ALA A 604 -12.30 -32.90 23.74
CA ALA A 604 -13.02 -34.15 23.89
C ALA A 604 -14.00 -34.40 22.76
N GLY A 605 -14.64 -33.33 22.23
CA GLY A 605 -15.60 -33.44 21.12
C GLY A 605 -14.94 -33.71 19.78
N THR A 606 -13.73 -33.18 19.54
CA THR A 606 -12.99 -33.33 18.28
C THR A 606 -11.93 -34.46 18.34
N THR A 607 -11.93 -35.24 19.41
CA THR A 607 -11.15 -36.46 19.56
C THR A 607 -12.01 -37.68 19.33
N PHE A 608 -11.94 -38.30 18.17
CA PHE A 608 -12.69 -39.50 17.82
C PHE A 608 -11.92 -40.76 18.22
N MET A 609 -12.63 -41.69 18.93
CA MET A 609 -12.04 -42.94 19.47
C MET A 609 -12.66 -44.14 18.77
N ASN A 610 -11.82 -44.96 18.12
CA ASN A 610 -12.31 -46.17 17.43
C ASN A 610 -11.47 -47.40 17.74
N TYR A 611 -12.11 -48.55 17.64
CA TYR A 611 -11.43 -49.83 17.73
C TYR A 611 -11.90 -50.79 16.62
N LYS A 612 -11.19 -51.88 16.41
CA LYS A 612 -11.64 -53.01 15.59
C LYS A 612 -12.11 -54.13 16.48
N PRO A 613 -13.28 -54.70 16.20
CA PRO A 613 -13.71 -55.90 16.92
C PRO A 613 -12.66 -57.01 16.82
N ALA A 614 -12.43 -57.65 17.94
CA ALA A 614 -11.53 -58.79 18.06
C ALA A 614 -12.27 -60.14 17.93
N SER A 615 -11.53 -61.23 17.90
CA SER A 615 -12.04 -62.57 17.92
C SER A 615 -11.13 -63.48 18.72
N VAL A 616 -11.74 -64.56 19.26
CA VAL A 616 -10.99 -65.67 19.87
C VAL A 616 -11.43 -66.97 19.24
N ASN A 617 -10.53 -67.86 19.00
CA ASN A 617 -10.80 -69.20 18.46
C ASN A 617 -9.92 -70.25 19.12
N GLY A 618 -10.33 -71.49 19.02
CA GLY A 618 -9.58 -72.63 19.53
C GLY A 618 -10.03 -73.96 18.93
N ILE A 619 -9.43 -75.01 19.36
CA ILE A 619 -9.74 -76.36 18.97
C ILE A 619 -9.83 -77.24 20.17
N LYS A 620 -10.81 -78.11 20.21
CA LYS A 620 -10.90 -79.18 21.27
C LYS A 620 -10.46 -80.49 20.69
N LEU A 621 -9.42 -81.05 21.28
CA LEU A 621 -8.82 -82.32 20.90
C LEU A 621 -8.91 -83.33 22.03
N LEU A 622 -8.80 -84.63 21.68
CA LEU A 622 -8.67 -85.72 22.62
C LEU A 622 -7.24 -85.85 23.03
N ASP A 623 -6.97 -85.70 24.34
CA ASP A 623 -5.74 -86.01 24.99
C ASP A 623 -5.73 -87.55 25.19
N ALA A 624 -4.96 -88.29 24.41
CA ALA A 624 -5.05 -89.72 24.27
C ALA A 624 -4.26 -90.45 25.36
N ASP A 625 -3.25 -89.84 25.90
CA ASP A 625 -2.40 -90.38 26.99
C ASP A 625 -2.69 -89.76 28.39
N ALA A 626 -3.56 -88.71 28.35
CA ALA A 626 -4.06 -88.07 29.56
C ALA A 626 -2.93 -87.37 30.37
N ASP A 627 -1.98 -86.78 29.67
CA ASP A 627 -0.87 -86.04 30.33
C ASP A 627 -1.14 -84.54 30.46
N GLY A 628 -2.16 -84.04 29.79
CA GLY A 628 -2.56 -82.62 29.77
C GLY A 628 -1.73 -81.76 28.84
N VAL A 629 -1.03 -82.33 27.88
CA VAL A 629 -0.23 -81.69 26.88
C VAL A 629 -0.69 -82.11 25.47
N HIS A 630 -0.83 -81.18 24.52
CA HIS A 630 -1.13 -81.53 23.16
C HIS A 630 0.11 -82.01 22.43
N ASP A 631 0.22 -83.37 22.22
CA ASP A 631 1.34 -84.00 21.55
C ASP A 631 1.15 -84.19 20.05
N ALA A 632 2.29 -84.37 19.34
CA ALA A 632 2.30 -84.61 17.89
C ALA A 632 1.64 -85.99 17.60
N GLY A 633 0.39 -86.03 17.24
CA GLY A 633 -0.41 -87.25 17.00
C GLY A 633 -1.78 -87.18 17.64
N GLU A 634 -2.01 -86.30 18.52
CA GLU A 634 -3.28 -86.03 19.20
C GLU A 634 -4.14 -85.05 18.35
N ASN A 635 -4.62 -85.55 17.26
CA ASN A 635 -5.37 -84.71 16.30
C ASN A 635 -6.85 -85.18 16.20
N THR A 636 -7.37 -85.93 17.18
CA THR A 636 -8.74 -86.38 17.18
C THR A 636 -9.67 -85.29 17.73
N PRO A 637 -10.49 -84.68 16.91
CA PRO A 637 -11.34 -83.59 17.36
C PRO A 637 -12.51 -84.08 18.25
N ILE A 638 -12.91 -83.27 19.21
CA ILE A 638 -14.08 -83.50 20.04
C ILE A 638 -15.15 -82.43 19.68
N SER A 639 -16.28 -82.89 19.18
CA SER A 639 -17.40 -81.99 18.83
C SER A 639 -18.46 -81.98 19.93
N GLY A 640 -19.25 -80.87 19.95
CA GLY A 640 -20.39 -80.71 20.85
C GLY A 640 -20.03 -80.35 22.31
N ILE A 641 -18.80 -79.98 22.57
CA ILE A 641 -18.38 -79.42 23.87
C ILE A 641 -18.82 -77.96 23.91
N THR A 642 -19.44 -77.58 25.01
CA THR A 642 -19.82 -76.20 25.24
C THR A 642 -18.63 -75.37 25.67
N ILE A 643 -18.39 -74.22 25.02
CA ILE A 643 -17.41 -73.25 25.39
C ILE A 643 -18.15 -71.96 25.73
N ASN A 644 -17.90 -71.40 26.87
CA ASN A 644 -18.40 -70.16 27.38
C ASN A 644 -17.34 -69.09 27.35
N LEU A 645 -17.72 -67.84 27.11
CA LEU A 645 -16.89 -66.66 27.19
C LEU A 645 -17.46 -65.71 28.23
N TYR A 646 -16.63 -65.28 29.17
CA TYR A 646 -16.96 -64.31 30.20
C TYR A 646 -16.09 -63.06 30.04
N LYS A 647 -16.55 -61.90 30.53
CA LYS A 647 -15.72 -60.73 30.71
C LYS A 647 -14.99 -60.82 32.05
N ASP A 648 -13.67 -60.68 32.05
CA ASP A 648 -12.85 -60.54 33.25
C ASP A 648 -12.93 -59.06 33.70
N LEU A 649 -13.93 -58.78 34.56
CA LEU A 649 -14.28 -57.40 34.92
C LEU A 649 -13.33 -56.76 35.93
N ASN A 650 -12.74 -57.58 36.81
CA ASN A 650 -11.75 -57.14 37.80
C ASN A 650 -10.31 -57.25 37.30
N GLY A 651 -10.08 -57.94 36.18
CA GLY A 651 -8.83 -58.07 35.49
C GLY A 651 -7.81 -58.99 36.15
N ASP A 652 -8.25 -59.93 37.07
CA ASP A 652 -7.38 -60.82 37.80
C ASP A 652 -7.14 -62.19 37.13
N GLY A 653 -7.88 -62.44 36.01
CA GLY A 653 -7.77 -63.68 35.23
C GLY A 653 -8.38 -64.90 35.85
N VAL A 654 -9.20 -64.79 36.90
CA VAL A 654 -9.87 -65.87 37.59
C VAL A 654 -11.39 -65.69 37.50
N LEU A 655 -12.10 -66.64 36.95
CA LEU A 655 -13.55 -66.57 36.80
C LEU A 655 -14.24 -66.66 38.17
N GLN A 656 -14.74 -65.57 38.68
CA GLN A 656 -15.55 -65.49 39.88
C GLN A 656 -17.04 -65.62 39.60
N ALA A 657 -17.83 -65.80 40.66
CA ALA A 657 -19.27 -65.94 40.55
C ALA A 657 -19.95 -64.69 39.99
N ASP A 658 -19.51 -63.55 40.46
CA ASP A 658 -20.03 -62.24 40.04
C ASP A 658 -19.54 -61.74 38.65
N GLU A 659 -18.69 -62.54 37.98
CA GLU A 659 -18.31 -62.25 36.57
C GLU A 659 -19.04 -63.13 35.57
N ARG A 660 -19.78 -64.11 36.03
CA ARG A 660 -20.45 -65.08 35.13
C ARG A 660 -21.60 -64.52 34.37
N ASP A 661 -22.27 -63.43 34.84
CA ASP A 661 -23.31 -62.68 34.12
C ASP A 661 -22.81 -61.39 33.48
N GLY A 662 -21.55 -60.98 33.68
CA GLY A 662 -20.96 -59.81 33.12
C GLY A 662 -21.21 -58.53 33.89
N VAL A 663 -21.73 -58.63 35.12
CA VAL A 663 -21.99 -57.51 36.03
C VAL A 663 -21.33 -57.78 37.36
N LEU A 664 -20.49 -56.87 37.84
CA LEU A 664 -19.90 -56.91 39.17
C LEU A 664 -20.98 -56.54 40.21
N ASP A 665 -21.74 -57.55 40.69
CA ASP A 665 -22.74 -57.35 41.74
C ASP A 665 -22.75 -58.57 42.72
N SER A 666 -23.71 -58.64 43.56
CA SER A 666 -23.83 -59.68 44.56
C SER A 666 -24.92 -60.74 44.31
N ASP A 667 -25.45 -60.82 43.12
CA ASP A 667 -26.44 -61.82 42.81
C ASP A 667 -25.83 -63.08 42.25
N THR A 668 -26.62 -64.14 42.09
CA THR A 668 -26.20 -65.48 41.70
C THR A 668 -26.81 -65.95 40.37
N GLN A 669 -27.25 -65.05 39.49
CA GLN A 669 -27.81 -65.42 38.19
C GLN A 669 -26.73 -65.35 37.10
N ASP A 670 -25.89 -66.34 37.10
CA ASP A 670 -24.71 -66.39 36.23
C ASP A 670 -25.04 -66.92 34.85
N ALA A 671 -24.91 -66.05 33.83
CA ALA A 671 -25.00 -66.40 32.39
C ALA A 671 -23.71 -65.97 31.68
N PRO A 672 -23.14 -66.82 30.83
CA PRO A 672 -21.96 -66.43 30.06
C PRO A 672 -22.29 -65.26 29.08
N PHE A 673 -21.30 -64.36 28.90
CA PHE A 673 -21.39 -63.24 27.92
C PHE A 673 -21.67 -63.78 26.50
N LYS A 674 -21.02 -64.87 26.09
CA LYS A 674 -21.29 -65.62 24.87
C LYS A 674 -21.08 -67.10 25.09
N THR A 675 -21.79 -67.94 24.32
CA THR A 675 -21.66 -69.39 24.33
C THR A 675 -21.55 -69.93 22.91
N THR A 676 -20.71 -70.93 22.69
CA THR A 676 -20.60 -71.68 21.44
C THR A 676 -20.41 -73.18 21.75
N THR A 677 -20.46 -74.00 20.72
CA THR A 677 -20.09 -75.42 20.85
C THR A 677 -19.05 -75.80 19.81
N THR A 678 -18.18 -76.77 20.16
CA THR A 678 -17.17 -77.23 19.23
C THR A 678 -17.80 -77.87 18.01
N ALA A 679 -17.33 -77.55 16.82
CA ALA A 679 -17.77 -78.10 15.55
C ALA A 679 -17.30 -79.60 15.35
N ALA A 680 -17.68 -80.22 14.25
CA ALA A 680 -17.29 -81.55 13.89
C ALA A 680 -15.77 -81.79 13.80
N ASP A 681 -15.05 -80.72 13.46
CA ASP A 681 -13.57 -80.70 13.41
C ASP A 681 -12.92 -80.24 14.72
N GLY A 682 -13.70 -80.09 15.77
CA GLY A 682 -13.26 -79.65 17.11
C GLY A 682 -13.10 -78.13 17.24
N THR A 683 -13.23 -77.37 16.18
CA THR A 683 -13.00 -75.91 16.22
C THR A 683 -14.17 -75.19 16.89
N TRP A 684 -13.87 -74.06 17.50
CA TRP A 684 -14.83 -73.11 18.06
C TRP A 684 -14.34 -71.69 17.89
N SER A 685 -15.21 -70.72 17.91
CA SER A 685 -14.83 -69.29 17.84
C SER A 685 -15.89 -68.39 18.42
N PHE A 686 -15.44 -67.21 18.90
CA PHE A 686 -16.25 -66.05 19.19
C PHE A 686 -15.72 -64.87 18.39
N SER A 687 -16.58 -64.13 17.71
CA SER A 687 -16.27 -62.96 16.92
C SER A 687 -17.03 -61.73 17.41
N ASN A 688 -16.66 -60.54 16.88
CA ASN A 688 -17.24 -59.23 17.25
C ASN A 688 -17.15 -59.02 18.78
N LEU A 689 -15.95 -59.13 19.30
CA LEU A 689 -15.62 -58.85 20.69
C LEU A 689 -14.99 -57.46 20.80
N ASP A 690 -15.37 -56.70 21.83
CA ASP A 690 -14.66 -55.50 22.19
C ASP A 690 -13.23 -55.86 22.66
N PRO A 691 -12.18 -55.02 22.44
CA PRO A 691 -10.90 -55.17 23.11
C PRO A 691 -11.09 -55.24 24.62
N GLY A 692 -10.31 -56.06 25.29
CA GLY A 692 -10.46 -56.22 26.74
C GLY A 692 -10.02 -57.57 27.24
N LYS A 693 -10.29 -57.85 28.53
CA LYS A 693 -9.95 -59.11 29.19
C LYS A 693 -11.16 -60.03 29.25
N TYR A 694 -10.94 -61.28 28.97
CA TYR A 694 -11.95 -62.33 28.97
C TYR A 694 -11.44 -63.61 29.60
N ILE A 695 -12.38 -64.47 30.00
CA ILE A 695 -12.10 -65.83 30.46
C ILE A 695 -12.92 -66.76 29.55
N VAL A 696 -12.23 -67.71 28.94
CA VAL A 696 -12.79 -68.85 28.20
C VAL A 696 -12.95 -70.04 29.10
N GLU A 697 -14.17 -70.55 29.28
CA GLU A 697 -14.49 -71.71 30.08
C GLU A 697 -14.91 -72.90 29.22
N GLU A 698 -14.30 -74.05 29.43
CA GLU A 698 -14.81 -75.28 28.86
C GLU A 698 -15.83 -75.93 29.80
N VAL A 699 -17.05 -76.16 29.32
CA VAL A 699 -18.05 -76.92 30.11
C VAL A 699 -17.96 -78.39 29.78
N LEU A 700 -17.33 -79.12 30.70
CA LEU A 700 -17.15 -80.58 30.56
C LEU A 700 -18.49 -81.31 30.47
N SER A 701 -18.67 -82.10 29.43
CA SER A 701 -19.86 -82.92 29.20
C SER A 701 -19.50 -84.24 28.54
N GLY A 702 -20.48 -85.17 28.41
CA GLY A 702 -20.32 -86.44 27.67
C GLY A 702 -19.37 -87.47 28.32
N GLY A 703 -19.01 -87.26 29.59
CA GLY A 703 -18.09 -88.16 30.32
C GLY A 703 -16.61 -87.85 30.10
N TYR A 704 -16.28 -86.73 29.45
CA TYR A 704 -14.90 -86.29 29.35
C TYR A 704 -14.45 -85.65 30.64
N VAL A 705 -13.15 -85.79 30.95
CA VAL A 705 -12.46 -85.11 32.00
C VAL A 705 -11.28 -84.38 31.39
N THR A 706 -10.85 -83.27 32.02
CA THR A 706 -9.67 -82.59 31.58
C THR A 706 -8.50 -82.71 32.58
N LYS A 707 -7.30 -82.56 32.05
CA LYS A 707 -6.08 -82.33 32.76
C LYS A 707 -5.59 -80.90 32.67
N ASP A 708 -6.13 -80.21 31.65
CA ASP A 708 -5.86 -78.79 31.40
C ASP A 708 -6.72 -77.91 32.30
N ASN A 709 -6.45 -76.61 32.31
CA ASN A 709 -7.32 -75.67 32.97
C ASN A 709 -8.66 -75.59 32.18
N VAL A 710 -9.77 -75.64 32.89
CA VAL A 710 -11.12 -75.42 32.29
C VAL A 710 -11.34 -73.94 31.97
N ASP A 711 -10.63 -73.05 32.67
CA ASP A 711 -10.72 -71.58 32.50
C ASP A 711 -9.40 -71.05 32.00
N VAL A 712 -9.46 -70.32 30.89
CA VAL A 712 -8.30 -69.62 30.25
C VAL A 712 -8.55 -68.13 30.16
N ALA A 713 -7.73 -67.34 30.88
CA ALA A 713 -7.73 -65.93 30.83
C ALA A 713 -7.00 -65.43 29.57
N ILE A 714 -7.63 -64.53 28.86
CA ILE A 714 -7.10 -63.90 27.61
C ILE A 714 -7.26 -62.41 27.66
N THR A 715 -6.37 -61.70 26.98
CA THR A 715 -6.49 -60.25 26.73
C THR A 715 -6.54 -60.04 25.21
N LEU A 716 -7.60 -59.42 24.71
CA LEU A 716 -7.79 -59.12 23.30
C LEU A 716 -7.44 -57.68 23.01
N ALA A 717 -6.48 -57.46 22.13
CA ALA A 717 -6.21 -56.13 21.55
C ALA A 717 -7.21 -55.82 20.43
N SER A 718 -7.31 -54.55 20.06
CA SER A 718 -8.15 -54.10 18.95
C SER A 718 -7.79 -54.84 17.65
N GLY A 719 -8.79 -55.50 17.03
CA GLY A 719 -8.65 -56.27 15.81
C GLY A 719 -7.85 -57.56 15.91
N GLU A 720 -7.52 -58.03 17.11
CA GLU A 720 -6.78 -59.28 17.33
C GLU A 720 -7.66 -60.50 17.03
N THR A 721 -7.05 -61.52 16.45
CA THR A 721 -7.57 -62.89 16.44
C THR A 721 -6.69 -63.71 17.36
N HIS A 722 -7.19 -64.00 18.56
CA HIS A 722 -6.47 -64.75 19.58
C HIS A 722 -6.74 -66.24 19.43
N GLY A 723 -5.71 -67.07 19.41
CA GLY A 723 -5.81 -68.54 19.44
C GLY A 723 -5.62 -69.09 20.85
N VAL A 724 -6.53 -69.94 21.31
CA VAL A 724 -6.51 -70.62 22.61
C VAL A 724 -6.28 -72.10 22.40
#